data_e4f8d77f1057dcb35d568154b8173962
#
_entry.id   e4f8d77f1057dcb35d568154b8173962
#
_cell.length_a   1.000
_cell.length_b   1.000
_cell.length_c   1.000
_cell.angle_alpha   90.00
_cell.angle_beta   90.00
_cell.angle_gamma   90.00
#
_symmetry.space_group_name_H-M   'P 1'
#
loop_
_entity.id
_entity.type
_entity.pdbx_description
1 polymer ?
#
loop_
_entity_poly.entity_id
_entity_poly.type
_entity_poly.pdbx_seq_one_letter_code
_entity_poly.pdbx_strand_id
1 'polypeptide(L)'
;MKQNAIQPANLEFNAEGTPVSRDFDDVYFSNDNGLEETRYVFLGGNRLPERFPSHPRPLMIVAESGFGTGLNFLTLWQAFDVFVRDNPDVTLQRLHFISFEKYPLKAEDLRLAHQRWPELAPWAQQLQAQWPSAFGGCHRLLLDGGRVTLDLWFGDINELTRELDDSLNQQVDAWFLDGFAPAKNPDMWTQDLFSAMARLARPGGTLATFTSAGFVRRGLQEAGFTMRKSKGFGRKREMLTGEMAQTLSFPARAPWFARSSSDAREAAIIGGGIASALLSLALLRRGWQVTLYCADEAPAQGASGNRQGALYPLLSQHDPALARFFPAAFTFARRMYDALPVMFDHQWCGVTQLGWDEKSTHKIAQMLALNLPPDIACAVTAEQVAGLTGVDTGCGGITYPAGGWLCPQQLTAELLALAATRGLHVHYGYPVETLSAEGDGWLLNQQRYHQAVVLANGHRITGFGQTAQLPVYPVGGQVSHIPTTPRLAALRQVLCYDGYLTPQNPQNQQHCIGASYHRGKTDTTFSEEDQQHNRQRLIDCFPGAEWPQDVDISANDSRCGVRCATRDHLPMVGNVPDYAATLTQYASLHEQPDIADSAPVCRNLFMLGALGSRGLCTAPLSAELLAAQMSAEPLPLDSDTLAALNPNRLWVRKLLKGKAVK
;
A
#
# COMPACT_ATOMS: atom_id res chain seq x y z
N MET A 1 -2.93 6.91 21.37
CA MET A 1 -2.55 6.23 20.12
C MET A 1 -2.09 4.82 20.44
N LYS A 2 -2.58 3.81 19.72
CA LYS A 2 -2.03 2.46 19.80
C LYS A 2 -0.59 2.51 19.31
N GLN A 3 0.29 1.78 19.98
CA GLN A 3 1.70 1.70 19.59
C GLN A 3 1.81 1.20 18.16
N ASN A 4 2.52 1.94 17.32
CA ASN A 4 2.75 1.53 15.93
C ASN A 4 3.75 0.37 15.84
N ALA A 5 4.75 0.32 16.73
CA ALA A 5 5.67 -0.80 16.82
C ALA A 5 4.96 -2.04 17.40
N ILE A 6 5.16 -3.17 16.73
CA ILE A 6 4.65 -4.47 17.15
C ILE A 6 5.80 -5.25 17.78
N GLN A 7 5.52 -5.92 18.90
CA GLN A 7 6.49 -6.79 19.54
C GLN A 7 6.72 -8.03 18.68
N PRO A 8 7.98 -8.33 18.28
CA PRO A 8 8.28 -9.58 17.58
C PRO A 8 8.02 -10.81 18.45
N ALA A 9 7.85 -11.97 17.80
CA ALA A 9 7.70 -13.24 18.49
C ALA A 9 8.91 -13.55 19.37
N ASN A 10 8.65 -14.02 20.58
CA ASN A 10 9.64 -14.55 21.49
C ASN A 10 9.65 -16.08 21.37
N LEU A 11 10.65 -16.62 20.69
CA LEU A 11 10.70 -18.04 20.40
C LEU A 11 12.09 -18.65 20.62
N GLU A 12 12.12 -19.97 20.70
CA GLU A 12 13.33 -20.77 20.69
C GLU A 12 13.13 -21.99 19.79
N PHE A 13 14.22 -22.60 19.37
CA PHE A 13 14.16 -23.82 18.55
C PHE A 13 14.43 -25.02 19.46
N ASN A 14 13.56 -26.03 19.42
CA ASN A 14 13.73 -27.24 20.19
C ASN A 14 14.79 -28.17 19.56
N ALA A 15 14.99 -29.35 20.17
CA ALA A 15 15.99 -30.33 19.72
C ALA A 15 15.75 -30.80 18.29
N GLU A 16 14.50 -30.85 17.84
CA GLU A 16 14.11 -31.23 16.48
C GLU A 16 14.22 -30.06 15.48
N GLY A 17 14.59 -28.86 15.94
CA GLY A 17 14.68 -27.66 15.12
C GLY A 17 13.34 -26.99 14.83
N THR A 18 12.30 -27.33 15.59
CA THR A 18 10.99 -26.70 15.48
C THR A 18 10.92 -25.44 16.35
N PRO A 19 10.42 -24.30 15.84
CA PRO A 19 10.23 -23.11 16.67
C PRO A 19 9.11 -23.33 17.68
N VAL A 20 9.38 -22.90 18.92
CA VAL A 20 8.46 -22.97 20.06
C VAL A 20 8.27 -21.56 20.60
N SER A 21 7.02 -21.13 20.74
CA SER A 21 6.70 -19.88 21.41
C SER A 21 7.00 -19.98 22.90
N ARG A 22 7.82 -19.07 23.42
CA ARG A 22 8.06 -18.97 24.87
C ARG A 22 6.86 -18.38 25.61
N ASP A 23 6.13 -17.46 24.96
CA ASP A 23 5.01 -16.77 25.57
C ASP A 23 3.78 -17.67 25.68
N PHE A 24 3.58 -18.60 24.72
CA PHE A 24 2.44 -19.50 24.66
C PHE A 24 2.76 -20.95 25.00
N ASP A 25 4.04 -21.28 25.18
CA ASP A 25 4.52 -22.63 25.45
C ASP A 25 3.90 -23.68 24.51
N ASP A 26 3.99 -23.40 23.21
CA ASP A 26 3.45 -24.26 22.16
C ASP A 26 4.33 -24.20 20.90
N VAL A 27 4.30 -25.26 20.12
CA VAL A 27 5.03 -25.36 18.86
C VAL A 27 4.29 -24.62 17.74
N TYR A 28 5.03 -24.03 16.82
CA TYR A 28 4.45 -23.40 15.64
C TYR A 28 3.89 -24.42 14.64
N PHE A 29 4.47 -25.64 14.63
CA PHE A 29 4.01 -26.75 13.81
C PHE A 29 4.47 -28.08 14.42
N SER A 30 3.93 -29.21 13.93
CA SER A 30 4.27 -30.52 14.44
C SER A 30 5.75 -30.86 14.25
N ASN A 31 6.39 -31.41 15.28
CA ASN A 31 7.77 -31.90 15.21
C ASN A 31 7.95 -33.02 14.20
N ASP A 32 6.95 -33.90 14.06
CA ASP A 32 7.04 -35.09 13.22
C ASP A 32 6.92 -34.76 11.74
N ASN A 33 5.84 -34.07 11.33
CA ASN A 33 5.61 -33.71 9.94
C ASN A 33 4.63 -32.53 9.80
N GLY A 34 5.11 -31.32 10.07
CA GLY A 34 4.31 -30.12 9.99
C GLY A 34 3.74 -29.86 8.59
N LEU A 35 4.53 -30.12 7.55
CA LEU A 35 4.11 -29.91 6.16
C LEU A 35 2.95 -30.85 5.77
N GLU A 36 3.05 -32.14 6.07
CA GLU A 36 1.97 -33.09 5.77
C GLU A 36 0.73 -32.83 6.62
N GLU A 37 0.88 -32.38 7.87
CA GLU A 37 -0.25 -31.95 8.69
C GLU A 37 -0.98 -30.77 8.05
N THR A 38 -0.26 -29.78 7.55
CA THR A 38 -0.84 -28.62 6.83
C THR A 38 -1.58 -29.08 5.58
N ARG A 39 -0.99 -29.95 4.79
CA ARG A 39 -1.63 -30.50 3.58
C ARG A 39 -2.93 -31.23 3.90
N TYR A 40 -2.93 -32.01 4.97
CA TYR A 40 -4.09 -32.77 5.39
C TYR A 40 -5.18 -31.91 6.01
N VAL A 41 -4.83 -31.10 7.03
CA VAL A 41 -5.79 -30.35 7.82
C VAL A 41 -6.31 -29.14 7.05
N PHE A 42 -5.43 -28.23 6.63
CA PHE A 42 -5.84 -26.94 6.08
C PHE A 42 -6.16 -27.01 4.59
N LEU A 43 -5.31 -27.63 3.78
CA LEU A 43 -5.60 -27.81 2.37
C LEU A 43 -6.70 -28.86 2.19
N GLY A 44 -6.48 -30.08 2.66
CA GLY A 44 -7.45 -31.17 2.50
C GLY A 44 -8.80 -30.89 3.14
N GLY A 45 -8.80 -30.29 4.34
CA GLY A 45 -10.02 -29.89 5.04
C GLY A 45 -10.84 -28.83 4.29
N ASN A 46 -10.21 -28.04 3.44
CA ASN A 46 -10.83 -27.07 2.54
C ASN A 46 -10.98 -27.60 1.10
N ARG A 47 -10.70 -28.86 0.86
CA ARG A 47 -10.74 -29.53 -0.45
C ARG A 47 -9.82 -28.83 -1.47
N LEU A 48 -8.62 -28.46 -1.04
CA LEU A 48 -7.58 -27.87 -1.87
C LEU A 48 -6.41 -28.87 -2.04
N PRO A 49 -5.86 -29.02 -3.25
CA PRO A 49 -6.11 -28.25 -4.49
C PRO A 49 -7.31 -28.73 -5.34
N GLU A 50 -8.05 -29.75 -4.93
CA GLU A 50 -9.06 -30.43 -5.74
C GLU A 50 -10.13 -29.50 -6.29
N ARG A 51 -10.46 -28.40 -5.59
CA ARG A 51 -11.47 -27.44 -6.05
C ARG A 51 -10.95 -26.31 -6.95
N PHE A 52 -9.63 -26.24 -7.19
CA PHE A 52 -9.08 -25.22 -8.09
C PHE A 52 -9.66 -25.28 -9.52
N PRO A 53 -9.82 -26.46 -10.15
CA PRO A 53 -10.34 -26.54 -11.51
C PRO A 53 -11.74 -25.97 -11.68
N SER A 54 -12.58 -26.06 -10.65
CA SER A 54 -13.98 -25.61 -10.68
C SER A 54 -14.21 -24.22 -10.09
N HIS A 55 -13.15 -23.54 -9.66
CA HIS A 55 -13.29 -22.21 -9.10
C HIS A 55 -13.83 -21.22 -10.17
N PRO A 56 -14.93 -20.50 -9.86
CA PRO A 56 -15.66 -19.75 -10.90
C PRO A 56 -15.08 -18.37 -11.20
N ARG A 57 -14.06 -17.92 -10.45
CA ARG A 57 -13.47 -16.58 -10.55
C ARG A 57 -11.98 -16.63 -10.84
N PRO A 58 -11.41 -15.56 -11.44
CA PRO A 58 -9.95 -15.49 -11.66
C PRO A 58 -9.15 -15.44 -10.38
N LEU A 59 -9.74 -14.97 -9.26
CA LEU A 59 -9.11 -14.82 -7.96
C LEU A 59 -9.74 -15.77 -6.94
N MET A 60 -8.92 -16.50 -6.20
CA MET A 60 -9.33 -17.22 -4.98
C MET A 60 -8.82 -16.46 -3.76
N ILE A 61 -9.69 -16.24 -2.79
CA ILE A 61 -9.36 -15.52 -1.55
C ILE A 61 -9.39 -16.52 -0.40
N VAL A 62 -8.25 -16.69 0.25
CA VAL A 62 -8.06 -17.56 1.42
C VAL A 62 -7.65 -16.70 2.60
N ALA A 63 -8.27 -16.92 3.75
CA ALA A 63 -7.91 -16.21 4.97
C ALA A 63 -7.46 -17.18 6.07
N GLU A 64 -6.60 -16.68 6.94
CA GLU A 64 -6.00 -17.44 8.04
C GLU A 64 -6.01 -16.58 9.30
N SER A 65 -6.23 -17.21 10.46
CA SER A 65 -6.28 -16.50 11.73
C SER A 65 -4.91 -16.22 12.36
N GLY A 66 -3.90 -17.04 12.11
CA GLY A 66 -2.55 -16.85 12.66
C GLY A 66 -1.47 -17.28 11.69
N PHE A 67 -0.61 -16.34 11.26
CA PHE A 67 0.39 -16.59 10.22
C PHE A 67 1.53 -17.49 10.70
N GLY A 68 2.06 -17.25 11.89
CA GLY A 68 3.20 -17.98 12.44
C GLY A 68 4.42 -17.92 11.54
N THR A 69 4.89 -19.07 11.09
CA THR A 69 6.03 -19.20 10.17
C THR A 69 5.64 -19.08 8.70
N GLY A 70 4.35 -18.99 8.38
CA GLY A 70 3.85 -18.96 7.02
C GLY A 70 3.78 -20.33 6.34
N LEU A 71 3.85 -21.42 7.11
CA LEU A 71 3.82 -22.78 6.54
C LEU A 71 2.55 -23.04 5.73
N ASN A 72 1.38 -22.67 6.25
CA ASN A 72 0.11 -22.86 5.55
C ASN A 72 0.07 -22.08 4.24
N PHE A 73 0.51 -20.84 4.28
CA PHE A 73 0.60 -19.99 3.09
C PHE A 73 1.54 -20.58 2.04
N LEU A 74 2.75 -20.95 2.43
CA LEU A 74 3.75 -21.49 1.50
C LEU A 74 3.28 -22.82 0.89
N THR A 75 2.64 -23.66 1.67
CA THR A 75 2.09 -24.94 1.20
C THR A 75 0.97 -24.71 0.18
N LEU A 76 0.07 -23.79 0.46
CA LEU A 76 -1.01 -23.43 -0.46
C LEU A 76 -0.46 -22.80 -1.75
N TRP A 77 0.51 -21.91 -1.63
CA TRP A 77 1.15 -21.28 -2.79
C TRP A 77 1.84 -22.29 -3.68
N GLN A 78 2.57 -23.25 -3.10
CA GLN A 78 3.18 -24.34 -3.86
C GLN A 78 2.11 -25.12 -4.65
N ALA A 79 1.02 -25.53 -3.99
CA ALA A 79 -0.06 -26.28 -4.64
C ALA A 79 -0.72 -25.48 -5.75
N PHE A 80 -0.96 -24.20 -5.53
CA PHE A 80 -1.53 -23.28 -6.51
C PHE A 80 -0.59 -23.09 -7.72
N ASP A 81 0.69 -22.88 -7.48
CA ASP A 81 1.69 -22.67 -8.52
C ASP A 81 1.81 -23.89 -9.44
N VAL A 82 1.88 -25.09 -8.85
CA VAL A 82 1.89 -26.35 -9.62
C VAL A 82 0.62 -26.50 -10.45
N PHE A 83 -0.54 -26.21 -9.85
CA PHE A 83 -1.83 -26.33 -10.55
C PHE A 83 -1.93 -25.36 -11.75
N VAL A 84 -1.56 -24.11 -11.58
CA VAL A 84 -1.67 -23.09 -12.66
C VAL A 84 -0.70 -23.38 -13.80
N ARG A 85 0.51 -23.86 -13.49
CA ARG A 85 1.48 -24.26 -14.52
C ARG A 85 0.97 -25.41 -15.36
N ASP A 86 0.33 -26.39 -14.72
CA ASP A 86 -0.20 -27.58 -15.42
C ASP A 86 -1.53 -27.29 -16.15
N ASN A 87 -2.21 -26.19 -15.78
CA ASN A 87 -3.55 -25.85 -16.30
C ASN A 87 -3.63 -24.34 -16.65
N PRO A 88 -2.90 -23.87 -17.67
CA PRO A 88 -2.79 -22.43 -17.95
C PRO A 88 -4.11 -21.79 -18.43
N ASP A 89 -5.05 -22.58 -18.91
CA ASP A 89 -6.30 -22.08 -19.51
C ASP A 89 -7.50 -22.11 -18.56
N VAL A 90 -7.29 -22.45 -17.29
CA VAL A 90 -8.37 -22.45 -16.28
C VAL A 90 -8.77 -21.01 -15.88
N THR A 91 -9.98 -20.90 -15.33
CA THR A 91 -10.50 -19.61 -14.88
C THR A 91 -9.65 -19.02 -13.74
N LEU A 92 -9.26 -19.84 -12.78
CA LEU A 92 -8.43 -19.42 -11.64
C LEU A 92 -7.03 -19.03 -12.09
N GLN A 93 -6.63 -17.77 -11.89
CA GLN A 93 -5.35 -17.24 -12.33
C GLN A 93 -4.51 -16.66 -11.19
N ARG A 94 -5.14 -16.22 -10.11
CA ARG A 94 -4.47 -15.51 -9.01
C ARG A 94 -4.97 -15.98 -7.65
N LEU A 95 -4.08 -15.94 -6.67
CA LEU A 95 -4.34 -16.29 -5.27
C LEU A 95 -4.15 -15.05 -4.39
N HIS A 96 -5.09 -14.79 -3.51
CA HIS A 96 -4.99 -13.75 -2.49
C HIS A 96 -5.11 -14.40 -1.11
N PHE A 97 -4.07 -14.26 -0.30
CA PHE A 97 -4.01 -14.81 1.05
C PHE A 97 -4.02 -13.68 2.07
N ILE A 98 -4.95 -13.73 3.01
CA ILE A 98 -5.08 -12.73 4.09
C ILE A 98 -4.78 -13.44 5.40
N SER A 99 -3.79 -12.97 6.13
CA SER A 99 -3.44 -13.55 7.43
C SER A 99 -3.17 -12.48 8.47
N PHE A 100 -3.32 -12.86 9.73
CA PHE A 100 -3.16 -11.99 10.88
C PHE A 100 -2.05 -12.52 11.77
N GLU A 101 -1.26 -11.62 12.35
CA GLU A 101 -0.22 -11.99 13.29
C GLU A 101 -0.01 -10.90 14.33
N LYS A 102 -0.18 -11.26 15.59
CA LYS A 102 0.05 -10.34 16.71
C LYS A 102 1.54 -10.18 17.03
N TYR A 103 2.30 -11.25 16.87
CA TYR A 103 3.74 -11.32 17.16
C TYR A 103 4.50 -11.88 15.95
N PRO A 104 4.77 -11.04 14.93
CA PRO A 104 5.47 -11.52 13.74
C PRO A 104 6.89 -12.00 14.06
N LEU A 105 7.31 -13.07 13.40
CA LEU A 105 8.68 -13.54 13.52
C LEU A 105 9.67 -12.49 13.03
N LYS A 106 10.83 -12.42 13.66
CA LYS A 106 11.97 -11.72 13.08
C LYS A 106 12.41 -12.40 11.78
N ALA A 107 12.96 -11.63 10.85
CA ALA A 107 13.39 -12.15 9.54
C ALA A 107 14.34 -13.34 9.67
N GLU A 108 15.27 -13.30 10.61
CA GLU A 108 16.22 -14.39 10.88
C GLU A 108 15.52 -15.66 11.36
N ASP A 109 14.59 -15.54 12.30
CA ASP A 109 13.85 -16.67 12.84
C ASP A 109 12.93 -17.30 11.77
N LEU A 110 12.34 -16.46 10.92
CA LEU A 110 11.54 -16.92 9.77
C LEU A 110 12.39 -17.78 8.82
N ARG A 111 13.57 -17.26 8.47
CA ARG A 111 14.52 -17.97 7.61
C ARG A 111 14.94 -19.32 8.19
N LEU A 112 15.27 -19.36 9.49
CA LEU A 112 15.64 -20.58 10.19
C LEU A 112 14.50 -21.59 10.23
N ALA A 113 13.26 -21.14 10.50
CA ALA A 113 12.08 -22.01 10.49
C ALA A 113 11.86 -22.66 9.11
N HIS A 114 12.05 -21.91 8.05
CA HIS A 114 11.85 -22.40 6.68
C HIS A 114 12.88 -23.45 6.25
N GLN A 115 14.02 -23.56 6.92
CA GLN A 115 15.01 -24.60 6.65
C GLN A 115 14.49 -26.02 6.91
N ARG A 116 13.42 -26.16 7.70
CA ARG A 116 12.74 -27.45 7.93
C ARG A 116 12.08 -28.01 6.66
N TRP A 117 11.77 -27.16 5.68
CA TRP A 117 11.04 -27.53 4.46
C TRP A 117 11.81 -27.13 3.21
N PRO A 118 12.91 -27.85 2.87
CA PRO A 118 13.68 -27.51 1.66
C PRO A 118 12.85 -27.59 0.38
N GLU A 119 11.81 -28.41 0.34
CA GLU A 119 10.88 -28.50 -0.78
C GLU A 119 10.06 -27.22 -1.00
N LEU A 120 9.94 -26.35 -0.01
CA LEU A 120 9.27 -25.05 -0.13
C LEU A 120 10.24 -23.90 -0.39
N ALA A 121 11.53 -24.16 -0.52
CA ALA A 121 12.57 -23.13 -0.59
C ALA A 121 12.33 -22.06 -1.67
N PRO A 122 11.90 -22.38 -2.92
CA PRO A 122 11.68 -21.35 -3.94
C PRO A 122 10.63 -20.31 -3.56
N TRP A 123 9.56 -20.74 -2.90
CA TRP A 123 8.48 -19.86 -2.43
C TRP A 123 8.87 -19.15 -1.14
N ALA A 124 9.49 -19.86 -0.21
CA ALA A 124 9.96 -19.29 1.05
C ALA A 124 10.96 -18.16 0.86
N GLN A 125 11.87 -18.27 -0.10
CA GLN A 125 12.85 -17.23 -0.41
C GLN A 125 12.19 -15.94 -0.90
N GLN A 126 11.14 -16.02 -1.71
CA GLN A 126 10.39 -14.85 -2.14
C GLN A 126 9.70 -14.14 -0.95
N LEU A 127 9.09 -14.93 -0.05
CA LEU A 127 8.50 -14.38 1.17
C LEU A 127 9.53 -13.68 2.05
N GLN A 128 10.67 -14.35 2.27
CA GLN A 128 11.78 -13.80 3.08
C GLN A 128 12.31 -12.48 2.50
N ALA A 129 12.43 -12.39 1.19
CA ALA A 129 12.93 -11.20 0.50
C ALA A 129 12.04 -9.97 0.68
N GLN A 130 10.74 -10.17 0.93
CA GLN A 130 9.77 -9.11 1.12
C GLN A 130 9.23 -9.03 2.56
N TRP A 131 9.82 -9.76 3.50
CA TRP A 131 9.33 -9.81 4.88
C TRP A 131 9.25 -8.41 5.48
N PRO A 132 8.08 -7.98 5.99
CA PRO A 132 7.88 -6.59 6.39
C PRO A 132 8.44 -6.29 7.78
N SER A 133 8.68 -5.00 8.02
CA SER A 133 9.00 -4.48 9.35
C SER A 133 7.82 -4.62 10.31
N ALA A 134 8.11 -4.75 11.60
CA ALA A 134 7.12 -5.03 12.63
C ALA A 134 6.41 -3.75 13.11
N PHE A 135 5.49 -3.24 12.33
CA PHE A 135 4.54 -2.19 12.74
C PHE A 135 3.11 -2.57 12.36
N GLY A 136 2.13 -2.01 13.07
CA GLY A 136 0.73 -2.39 12.98
C GLY A 136 0.06 -2.05 11.66
N GLY A 137 -0.95 -2.84 11.29
CA GLY A 137 -1.76 -2.65 10.10
C GLY A 137 -1.45 -3.65 9.00
N CYS A 138 -1.94 -3.36 7.80
CA CYS A 138 -1.80 -4.25 6.65
C CYS A 138 -0.46 -4.04 5.92
N HIS A 139 0.22 -5.14 5.65
CA HIS A 139 1.39 -5.20 4.79
C HIS A 139 1.06 -6.05 3.57
N ARG A 140 0.88 -5.42 2.42
CA ARG A 140 0.63 -6.14 1.17
C ARG A 140 1.92 -6.51 0.47
N LEU A 141 2.12 -7.81 0.23
CA LEU A 141 3.22 -8.35 -0.54
C LEU A 141 2.69 -8.87 -1.88
N LEU A 142 3.31 -8.43 -2.97
CA LEU A 142 3.05 -8.96 -4.30
C LEU A 142 4.16 -9.95 -4.65
N LEU A 143 3.78 -11.22 -4.76
CA LEU A 143 4.68 -12.34 -4.94
C LEU A 143 4.42 -13.01 -6.30
N ASP A 144 5.38 -13.77 -6.79
CA ASP A 144 5.28 -14.49 -8.07
C ASP A 144 4.84 -13.57 -9.22
N GLY A 145 5.50 -12.42 -9.37
CA GLY A 145 5.16 -11.45 -10.40
C GLY A 145 3.77 -10.82 -10.23
N GLY A 146 3.19 -10.91 -9.04
CA GLY A 146 1.85 -10.41 -8.72
C GLY A 146 0.73 -11.43 -8.89
N ARG A 147 1.04 -12.69 -9.22
CA ARG A 147 0.06 -13.78 -9.28
C ARG A 147 -0.46 -14.15 -7.89
N VAL A 148 0.38 -13.99 -6.89
CA VAL A 148 0.07 -14.27 -5.48
C VAL A 148 0.19 -12.98 -4.69
N THR A 149 -0.90 -12.60 -4.03
CA THR A 149 -0.95 -11.47 -3.11
C THR A 149 -1.07 -11.99 -1.68
N LEU A 150 -0.20 -11.51 -0.80
CA LEU A 150 -0.25 -11.79 0.63
C LEU A 150 -0.53 -10.49 1.38
N ASP A 151 -1.64 -10.44 2.10
CA ASP A 151 -1.94 -9.37 3.04
C ASP A 151 -1.65 -9.85 4.46
N LEU A 152 -0.59 -9.32 5.06
CA LEU A 152 -0.23 -9.57 6.44
C LEU A 152 -0.74 -8.42 7.33
N TRP A 153 -1.70 -8.73 8.17
CA TRP A 153 -2.23 -7.79 9.14
C TRP A 153 -1.55 -8.02 10.49
N PHE A 154 -0.70 -7.09 10.89
CA PHE A 154 0.01 -7.16 12.17
C PHE A 154 -0.78 -6.46 13.27
N GLY A 155 -1.09 -7.21 14.32
CA GLY A 155 -1.87 -6.77 15.47
C GLY A 155 -2.81 -7.85 15.99
N ASP A 156 -3.66 -7.48 16.92
CA ASP A 156 -4.66 -8.38 17.50
C ASP A 156 -5.79 -8.64 16.48
N ILE A 157 -6.02 -9.89 16.15
CA ILE A 157 -7.03 -10.28 15.14
C ILE A 157 -8.45 -9.82 15.54
N ASN A 158 -8.79 -9.82 16.81
CA ASN A 158 -10.12 -9.37 17.27
C ASN A 158 -10.33 -7.86 17.06
N GLU A 159 -9.25 -7.08 17.09
CA GLU A 159 -9.29 -5.66 16.76
C GLU A 159 -9.23 -5.42 15.26
N LEU A 160 -8.31 -6.10 14.56
CA LEU A 160 -8.07 -5.91 13.14
C LEU A 160 -9.26 -6.30 12.27
N THR A 161 -9.98 -7.36 12.63
CA THR A 161 -11.17 -7.77 11.87
C THR A 161 -12.28 -6.73 11.87
N ARG A 162 -12.34 -5.87 12.90
CA ARG A 162 -13.25 -4.72 12.96
C ARG A 162 -12.80 -3.57 12.07
N GLU A 163 -11.53 -3.52 11.73
CA GLU A 163 -10.92 -2.47 10.90
C GLU A 163 -10.94 -2.81 9.40
N LEU A 164 -11.32 -4.04 9.03
CA LEU A 164 -11.45 -4.45 7.64
C LEU A 164 -12.62 -3.71 6.97
N ASP A 165 -12.43 -3.35 5.71
CA ASP A 165 -13.47 -2.68 4.93
C ASP A 165 -14.67 -3.61 4.67
N ASP A 166 -15.86 -3.03 4.64
CA ASP A 166 -17.11 -3.78 4.40
C ASP A 166 -17.14 -4.45 3.01
N SER A 167 -16.33 -3.99 2.05
CA SER A 167 -16.19 -4.62 0.74
C SER A 167 -15.63 -6.05 0.81
N LEU A 168 -14.96 -6.40 1.89
CA LEU A 168 -14.46 -7.76 2.11
C LEU A 168 -15.53 -8.73 2.63
N ASN A 169 -16.68 -8.24 3.06
CA ASN A 169 -17.78 -9.09 3.51
C ASN A 169 -18.18 -10.08 2.43
N GLN A 170 -18.31 -11.36 2.80
CA GLN A 170 -18.71 -12.45 1.91
C GLN A 170 -17.78 -12.68 0.72
N GLN A 171 -16.48 -12.45 0.90
CA GLN A 171 -15.47 -12.59 -0.15
C GLN A 171 -14.52 -13.77 0.05
N VAL A 172 -14.38 -14.29 1.28
CA VAL A 172 -13.40 -15.34 1.59
C VAL A 172 -13.92 -16.70 1.16
N ASP A 173 -13.15 -17.38 0.31
CA ASP A 173 -13.48 -18.70 -0.25
C ASP A 173 -13.12 -19.85 0.70
N ALA A 174 -12.08 -19.69 1.51
CA ALA A 174 -11.61 -20.70 2.44
C ALA A 174 -10.96 -20.06 3.66
N TRP A 175 -11.22 -20.61 4.84
CA TRP A 175 -10.59 -20.21 6.09
C TRP A 175 -9.67 -21.29 6.63
N PHE A 176 -8.47 -20.88 7.00
CA PHE A 176 -7.52 -21.65 7.80
C PHE A 176 -7.58 -21.12 9.24
N LEU A 177 -8.35 -21.76 10.09
CA LEU A 177 -8.44 -21.39 11.49
C LEU A 177 -7.29 -22.03 12.25
N ASP A 178 -6.18 -21.30 12.31
CA ASP A 178 -4.93 -21.75 12.90
C ASP A 178 -4.46 -20.80 13.99
N GLY A 179 -3.53 -21.25 14.80
CA GLY A 179 -2.97 -20.57 15.96
C GLY A 179 -2.49 -21.58 16.97
N PHE A 180 -1.97 -21.12 18.09
CA PHE A 180 -1.66 -22.02 19.21
C PHE A 180 -2.93 -22.64 19.75
N ALA A 181 -2.80 -23.82 20.39
CA ALA A 181 -3.94 -24.57 20.90
C ALA A 181 -4.86 -23.70 21.77
N PRO A 182 -6.19 -23.93 21.74
CA PRO A 182 -7.15 -23.11 22.49
C PRO A 182 -6.83 -22.97 23.99
N ALA A 183 -6.30 -24.02 24.61
CA ALA A 183 -5.87 -23.99 26.00
C ALA A 183 -4.62 -23.13 26.25
N LYS A 184 -3.79 -22.93 25.23
CA LYS A 184 -2.54 -22.16 25.30
C LYS A 184 -2.73 -20.69 24.95
N ASN A 185 -3.63 -20.40 24.02
CA ASN A 185 -3.94 -19.03 23.58
C ASN A 185 -5.44 -18.85 23.32
N PRO A 186 -6.25 -18.68 24.40
CA PRO A 186 -7.70 -18.59 24.24
C PRO A 186 -8.18 -17.35 23.47
N ASP A 187 -7.37 -16.29 23.39
CA ASP A 187 -7.73 -15.04 22.70
C ASP A 187 -7.87 -15.21 21.18
N MET A 188 -7.31 -16.28 20.62
CA MET A 188 -7.45 -16.63 19.19
C MET A 188 -8.70 -17.47 18.89
N TRP A 189 -9.53 -17.78 19.89
CA TRP A 189 -10.67 -18.70 19.78
C TRP A 189 -11.94 -18.12 20.40
N THR A 190 -12.21 -16.85 20.07
CA THR A 190 -13.32 -16.07 20.62
C THR A 190 -14.55 -16.12 19.71
N GLN A 191 -15.72 -15.88 20.29
CA GLN A 191 -16.96 -15.75 19.51
C GLN A 191 -16.91 -14.56 18.55
N ASP A 192 -16.24 -13.46 18.93
CA ASP A 192 -16.03 -12.30 18.07
C ASP A 192 -15.23 -12.67 16.81
N LEU A 193 -14.19 -13.50 16.96
CA LEU A 193 -13.44 -14.00 15.81
C LEU A 193 -14.31 -14.88 14.90
N PHE A 194 -15.07 -15.81 15.49
CA PHE A 194 -15.93 -16.70 14.70
C PHE A 194 -17.01 -15.93 13.95
N SER A 195 -17.58 -14.91 14.56
CA SER A 195 -18.54 -14.02 13.92
C SER A 195 -17.90 -13.22 12.78
N ALA A 196 -16.68 -12.74 12.96
CA ALA A 196 -15.92 -12.06 11.91
C ALA A 196 -15.61 -13.01 10.73
N MET A 197 -15.20 -14.24 11.03
CA MET A 197 -14.97 -15.25 9.99
C MET A 197 -16.23 -15.50 9.17
N ALA A 198 -17.39 -15.65 9.82
CA ALA A 198 -18.69 -15.86 9.16
C ALA A 198 -19.09 -14.66 8.30
N ARG A 199 -18.85 -13.42 8.80
CA ARG A 199 -19.13 -12.20 8.07
C ARG A 199 -18.33 -12.12 6.77
N LEU A 200 -17.06 -12.51 6.81
CA LEU A 200 -16.15 -12.45 5.66
C LEU A 200 -16.31 -13.63 4.71
N ALA A 201 -16.83 -14.76 5.17
CA ALA A 201 -16.96 -15.97 4.38
C ALA A 201 -17.96 -15.80 3.23
N ARG A 202 -17.56 -16.22 2.05
CA ARG A 202 -18.46 -16.32 0.90
C ARG A 202 -19.51 -17.41 1.17
N PRO A 203 -20.76 -17.27 0.71
CA PRO A 203 -21.70 -18.38 0.71
C PRO A 203 -21.08 -19.59 -0.01
N GLY A 204 -21.08 -20.76 0.65
CA GLY A 204 -20.36 -21.94 0.16
C GLY A 204 -18.86 -21.96 0.49
N GLY A 205 -18.34 -20.92 1.13
CA GLY A 205 -16.96 -20.88 1.61
C GLY A 205 -16.71 -21.91 2.70
N THR A 206 -15.49 -22.41 2.77
CA THR A 206 -15.12 -23.53 3.66
C THR A 206 -14.22 -23.06 4.80
N LEU A 207 -14.09 -23.89 5.82
CA LEU A 207 -13.11 -23.71 6.86
C LEU A 207 -12.56 -25.06 7.35
N ALA A 208 -11.35 -25.06 7.86
CA ALA A 208 -10.75 -26.19 8.55
C ALA A 208 -9.90 -25.73 9.72
N THR A 209 -9.82 -26.57 10.74
CA THR A 209 -8.95 -26.37 11.90
C THR A 209 -8.51 -27.70 12.48
N PHE A 210 -7.36 -27.70 13.12
CA PHE A 210 -6.76 -28.89 13.73
C PHE A 210 -7.46 -29.31 15.03
N THR A 211 -8.15 -28.39 15.70
CA THR A 211 -8.83 -28.66 16.98
C THR A 211 -10.17 -29.33 16.76
N SER A 212 -10.56 -30.17 17.71
CA SER A 212 -11.92 -30.74 17.81
C SER A 212 -12.68 -30.24 19.05
N ALA A 213 -12.20 -29.19 19.70
CA ALA A 213 -12.78 -28.63 20.91
C ALA A 213 -14.26 -28.29 20.71
N GLY A 214 -15.12 -28.78 21.64
CA GLY A 214 -16.57 -28.59 21.53
C GLY A 214 -17.01 -27.14 21.49
N PHE A 215 -16.35 -26.26 22.28
CA PHE A 215 -16.71 -24.83 22.29
C PHE A 215 -16.38 -24.15 20.97
N VAL A 216 -15.32 -24.57 20.27
CA VAL A 216 -14.96 -24.05 18.94
C VAL A 216 -16.03 -24.46 17.93
N ARG A 217 -16.41 -25.74 17.92
CA ARG A 217 -17.46 -26.24 17.03
C ARG A 217 -18.78 -25.51 17.25
N ARG A 218 -19.23 -25.40 18.51
CA ARG A 218 -20.47 -24.70 18.84
C ARG A 218 -20.43 -23.21 18.51
N GLY A 219 -19.29 -22.54 18.76
CA GLY A 219 -19.10 -21.13 18.45
C GLY A 219 -19.16 -20.85 16.95
N LEU A 220 -18.55 -21.71 16.14
CA LEU A 220 -18.61 -21.61 14.68
C LEU A 220 -20.02 -21.90 14.14
N GLN A 221 -20.74 -22.86 14.73
CA GLN A 221 -22.14 -23.13 14.40
C GLN A 221 -23.03 -21.93 14.71
N GLU A 222 -22.86 -21.33 15.89
CA GLU A 222 -23.59 -20.13 16.30
C GLU A 222 -23.31 -18.94 15.35
N ALA A 223 -22.08 -18.82 14.84
CA ALA A 223 -21.72 -17.78 13.87
C ALA A 223 -22.36 -17.98 12.49
N GLY A 224 -22.78 -19.21 12.13
CA GLY A 224 -23.46 -19.48 10.87
C GLY A 224 -22.82 -20.58 10.02
N PHE A 225 -21.74 -21.21 10.46
CA PHE A 225 -21.12 -22.33 9.76
C PHE A 225 -21.83 -23.65 10.05
N THR A 226 -21.94 -24.50 9.03
CA THR A 226 -22.29 -25.91 9.21
C THR A 226 -21.02 -26.68 9.48
N MET A 227 -20.89 -27.26 10.69
CA MET A 227 -19.65 -27.89 11.13
C MET A 227 -19.74 -29.40 11.11
N ARG A 228 -18.61 -30.06 10.83
CA ARG A 228 -18.45 -31.51 10.86
C ARG A 228 -17.16 -31.87 11.59
N LYS A 229 -17.20 -33.00 12.28
CA LYS A 229 -16.00 -33.70 12.75
C LYS A 229 -15.47 -34.57 11.62
N SER A 230 -14.18 -34.46 11.35
CA SER A 230 -13.47 -35.28 10.37
C SER A 230 -12.32 -35.99 11.07
N LYS A 231 -11.78 -37.03 10.43
CA LYS A 231 -10.62 -37.72 10.96
C LYS A 231 -9.44 -36.75 11.09
N GLY A 232 -8.82 -36.72 12.27
CA GLY A 232 -7.64 -35.91 12.54
C GLY A 232 -6.38 -36.47 11.86
N PHE A 233 -5.33 -35.65 11.84
CA PHE A 233 -4.04 -36.05 11.28
C PHE A 233 -3.23 -36.89 12.27
N GLY A 234 -2.60 -37.92 11.79
CA GLY A 234 -1.73 -38.76 12.58
C GLY A 234 -2.46 -39.48 13.73
N ARG A 235 -2.04 -39.18 14.96
CA ARG A 235 -2.63 -39.77 16.17
C ARG A 235 -3.87 -39.03 16.67
N LYS A 236 -4.17 -37.85 16.12
CA LYS A 236 -5.37 -37.10 16.50
C LYS A 236 -6.61 -37.81 15.96
N ARG A 237 -7.60 -38.02 16.83
CA ARG A 237 -8.83 -38.70 16.45
C ARG A 237 -9.71 -37.86 15.52
N GLU A 238 -9.81 -36.59 15.78
CA GLU A 238 -10.75 -35.69 15.11
C GLU A 238 -10.14 -34.32 14.83
N MET A 239 -10.63 -33.69 13.78
CA MET A 239 -10.48 -32.28 13.45
C MET A 239 -11.85 -31.72 13.06
N LEU A 240 -11.95 -30.41 12.88
CA LEU A 240 -13.19 -29.76 12.45
C LEU A 240 -13.04 -29.23 11.03
N THR A 241 -14.09 -29.48 10.23
CA THR A 241 -14.30 -28.82 8.93
C THR A 241 -15.68 -28.20 8.90
N GLY A 242 -15.85 -27.18 8.07
CA GLY A 242 -17.12 -26.50 7.97
C GLY A 242 -17.33 -25.80 6.65
N GLU A 243 -18.56 -25.34 6.47
CA GLU A 243 -19.00 -24.65 5.26
C GLU A 243 -20.02 -23.57 5.63
N MET A 244 -19.92 -22.40 4.97
CA MET A 244 -20.86 -21.32 5.17
C MET A 244 -22.09 -21.55 4.29
N ALA A 245 -23.17 -22.06 4.90
CA ALA A 245 -24.41 -22.36 4.18
C ALA A 245 -25.34 -21.14 4.07
N GLN A 246 -25.15 -20.11 4.91
CA GLN A 246 -26.06 -18.97 5.01
C GLN A 246 -25.51 -17.77 4.23
N THR A 247 -26.44 -16.94 3.73
CA THR A 247 -26.12 -15.60 3.26
C THR A 247 -26.45 -14.62 4.37
N LEU A 248 -25.43 -13.99 4.94
CA LEU A 248 -25.60 -12.98 5.98
C LEU A 248 -25.66 -11.60 5.36
N SER A 249 -26.45 -10.71 5.95
CA SER A 249 -26.55 -9.31 5.55
C SER A 249 -26.09 -8.41 6.68
N PHE A 250 -25.25 -7.45 6.36
CA PHE A 250 -24.71 -6.50 7.33
C PHE A 250 -24.93 -5.07 6.81
N PRO A 251 -25.47 -4.16 7.68
CA PRO A 251 -25.55 -2.76 7.30
C PRO A 251 -24.17 -2.14 7.15
N ALA A 252 -24.01 -1.25 6.20
CA ALA A 252 -22.76 -0.50 6.00
C ALA A 252 -22.52 0.40 7.22
N ARG A 253 -21.27 0.41 7.73
CA ARG A 253 -20.91 1.18 8.92
C ARG A 253 -20.76 2.68 8.64
N ALA A 254 -20.27 3.04 7.46
CA ALA A 254 -20.11 4.42 7.00
C ALA A 254 -20.44 4.50 5.51
N PRO A 255 -21.73 4.46 5.15
CA PRO A 255 -22.13 4.39 3.73
C PRO A 255 -21.68 5.58 2.91
N TRP A 256 -21.46 6.75 3.53
CA TRP A 256 -20.92 7.94 2.89
C TRP A 256 -19.45 7.82 2.45
N PHE A 257 -18.74 6.79 2.91
CA PHE A 257 -17.39 6.43 2.46
C PHE A 257 -17.34 5.13 1.67
N ALA A 258 -18.48 4.57 1.29
CA ALA A 258 -18.53 3.34 0.50
C ALA A 258 -17.77 3.52 -0.82
N ARG A 259 -17.05 2.48 -1.22
CA ARG A 259 -16.29 2.42 -2.46
C ARG A 259 -16.98 1.47 -3.43
N SER A 260 -17.25 1.93 -4.63
CA SER A 260 -17.85 1.13 -5.68
C SER A 260 -16.78 0.55 -6.59
N SER A 261 -16.95 -0.73 -6.95
CA SER A 261 -16.16 -1.39 -7.98
C SER A 261 -16.75 -1.13 -9.37
N SER A 262 -16.17 -1.77 -10.38
CA SER A 262 -16.67 -1.74 -11.76
C SER A 262 -16.93 -3.15 -12.27
N ASP A 263 -17.99 -3.33 -13.03
CA ASP A 263 -18.22 -4.54 -13.81
C ASP A 263 -17.43 -4.55 -15.13
N ALA A 264 -16.86 -3.41 -15.51
CA ALA A 264 -16.00 -3.28 -16.67
C ALA A 264 -14.68 -4.03 -16.47
N ARG A 265 -14.03 -4.37 -17.58
CA ARG A 265 -12.66 -4.89 -17.62
C ARG A 265 -11.84 -4.21 -18.72
N GLU A 266 -12.29 -3.06 -19.18
CA GLU A 266 -11.60 -2.16 -20.09
C GLU A 266 -11.63 -0.75 -19.52
N ALA A 267 -10.51 -0.05 -19.51
CA ALA A 267 -10.41 1.29 -18.95
C ALA A 267 -9.44 2.17 -19.73
N ALA A 268 -9.74 3.48 -19.73
CA ALA A 268 -8.80 4.51 -20.12
C ALA A 268 -8.18 5.15 -18.87
N ILE A 269 -6.88 5.41 -18.91
CA ILE A 269 -6.18 6.20 -17.89
C ILE A 269 -5.77 7.52 -18.54
N ILE A 270 -6.11 8.62 -17.91
CA ILE A 270 -5.78 9.97 -18.36
C ILE A 270 -4.60 10.50 -17.55
N GLY A 271 -3.45 10.67 -18.19
CA GLY A 271 -2.21 11.13 -17.58
C GLY A 271 -1.01 10.26 -17.95
N GLY A 272 0.18 10.82 -17.93
CA GLY A 272 1.43 10.16 -18.31
C GLY A 272 2.50 10.17 -17.20
N GLY A 273 2.11 10.30 -15.94
CA GLY A 273 3.02 10.31 -14.80
C GLY A 273 3.18 8.95 -14.12
N ILE A 274 3.87 8.95 -12.99
CA ILE A 274 4.18 7.74 -12.21
C ILE A 274 2.91 7.02 -11.75
N ALA A 275 1.89 7.74 -11.33
CA ALA A 275 0.63 7.17 -10.89
C ALA A 275 -0.06 6.38 -12.00
N SER A 276 -0.10 6.95 -13.20
CA SER A 276 -0.67 6.31 -14.39
C SER A 276 0.10 5.05 -14.78
N ALA A 277 1.42 5.09 -14.72
CA ALA A 277 2.27 3.94 -15.05
C ALA A 277 2.05 2.78 -14.08
N LEU A 278 2.04 3.05 -12.78
CA LEU A 278 1.81 2.04 -11.74
C LEU A 278 0.39 1.47 -11.80
N LEU A 279 -0.61 2.32 -12.02
CA LEU A 279 -2.00 1.88 -12.17
C LEU A 279 -2.18 1.00 -13.42
N SER A 280 -1.53 1.35 -14.53
CA SER A 280 -1.55 0.54 -15.75
C SER A 280 -1.09 -0.88 -15.48
N LEU A 281 0.05 -1.05 -14.80
CA LEU A 281 0.56 -2.37 -14.44
C LEU A 281 -0.38 -3.11 -13.49
N ALA A 282 -0.93 -2.43 -12.50
CA ALA A 282 -1.83 -3.03 -11.52
C ALA A 282 -3.15 -3.52 -12.15
N LEU A 283 -3.70 -2.80 -13.12
CA LEU A 283 -4.90 -3.21 -13.86
C LEU A 283 -4.60 -4.34 -14.86
N LEU A 284 -3.49 -4.24 -15.60
CA LEU A 284 -3.08 -5.28 -16.54
C LEU A 284 -2.88 -6.62 -15.85
N ARG A 285 -2.27 -6.62 -14.68
CA ARG A 285 -2.10 -7.84 -13.85
C ARG A 285 -3.42 -8.50 -13.52
N ARG A 286 -4.49 -7.73 -13.41
CA ARG A 286 -5.86 -8.19 -13.12
C ARG A 286 -6.67 -8.52 -14.35
N GLY A 287 -6.05 -8.53 -15.53
CA GLY A 287 -6.72 -8.89 -16.78
C GLY A 287 -7.50 -7.76 -17.44
N TRP A 288 -7.33 -6.52 -17.00
CA TRP A 288 -7.94 -5.36 -17.66
C TRP A 288 -7.28 -5.07 -19.00
N GLN A 289 -8.06 -4.61 -19.94
CA GLN A 289 -7.58 -3.95 -21.15
C GLN A 289 -7.43 -2.46 -20.84
N VAL A 290 -6.25 -1.90 -21.07
CA VAL A 290 -5.93 -0.54 -20.65
C VAL A 290 -5.40 0.28 -21.81
N THR A 291 -5.97 1.47 -21.99
CA THR A 291 -5.48 2.51 -22.89
C THR A 291 -5.10 3.73 -22.07
N LEU A 292 -3.92 4.30 -22.34
CA LEU A 292 -3.43 5.49 -21.65
C LEU A 292 -3.39 6.66 -22.62
N TYR A 293 -3.92 7.80 -22.20
CA TYR A 293 -3.88 9.05 -22.95
C TYR A 293 -3.01 10.05 -22.20
N CYS A 294 -1.92 10.47 -22.83
CA CYS A 294 -1.00 11.47 -22.31
C CYS A 294 -1.09 12.73 -23.19
N ALA A 295 -1.33 13.88 -22.57
CA ALA A 295 -1.42 15.15 -23.27
C ALA A 295 -0.09 15.57 -23.91
N ASP A 296 1.02 15.20 -23.26
CA ASP A 296 2.37 15.52 -23.73
C ASP A 296 2.86 14.49 -24.74
N GLU A 297 3.90 14.88 -25.51
CA GLU A 297 4.49 14.01 -26.54
C GLU A 297 5.37 12.89 -25.94
N ALA A 298 5.68 12.96 -24.66
CA ALA A 298 6.49 11.99 -23.93
C ALA A 298 5.95 11.82 -22.50
N PRO A 299 6.28 10.69 -21.84
CA PRO A 299 5.87 10.47 -20.46
C PRO A 299 6.64 11.37 -19.48
N ALA A 300 6.09 11.52 -18.26
CA ALA A 300 6.75 12.18 -17.14
C ALA A 300 7.14 13.65 -17.38
N GLN A 301 6.33 14.38 -18.12
CA GLN A 301 6.56 15.81 -18.38
C GLN A 301 5.98 16.72 -17.29
N GLY A 302 5.13 16.18 -16.41
CA GLY A 302 4.57 16.89 -15.27
C GLY A 302 5.43 16.73 -13.99
N ALA A 303 4.78 16.54 -12.85
CA ALA A 303 5.45 16.42 -11.55
C ALA A 303 6.40 15.21 -11.43
N SER A 304 6.23 14.19 -12.26
CA SER A 304 7.08 12.98 -12.30
C SER A 304 8.39 13.15 -13.08
N GLY A 305 8.71 14.34 -13.57
CA GLY A 305 9.84 14.54 -14.47
C GLY A 305 11.18 14.91 -13.83
N ASN A 306 11.29 14.88 -12.51
CA ASN A 306 12.54 15.22 -11.82
C ASN A 306 13.64 14.19 -12.11
N ARG A 307 14.89 14.63 -12.03
CA ARG A 307 16.06 13.76 -12.22
C ARG A 307 16.37 12.92 -10.98
N GLN A 308 16.11 13.47 -9.79
CA GLN A 308 16.24 12.77 -8.52
C GLN A 308 15.09 13.19 -7.60
N GLY A 309 14.33 12.22 -7.14
CA GLY A 309 13.28 12.42 -6.15
C GLY A 309 13.58 11.62 -4.89
N ALA A 310 13.31 12.19 -3.73
CA ALA A 310 13.52 11.51 -2.45
C ALA A 310 12.37 10.55 -2.13
N LEU A 311 12.72 9.39 -1.60
CA LEU A 311 11.76 8.40 -1.09
C LEU A 311 11.88 8.31 0.43
N TYR A 312 10.91 8.86 1.12
CA TYR A 312 10.78 8.77 2.57
C TYR A 312 9.35 9.13 2.99
N PRO A 313 8.88 8.67 4.18
CA PRO A 313 7.50 8.89 4.60
C PRO A 313 7.29 10.27 5.22
N LEU A 314 6.07 10.78 5.15
CA LEU A 314 5.60 11.92 5.95
C LEU A 314 5.01 11.37 7.24
N LEU A 315 5.69 11.58 8.36
CA LEU A 315 5.25 11.11 9.67
C LEU A 315 4.57 12.23 10.45
N SER A 316 3.48 11.90 11.14
CA SER A 316 2.76 12.83 12.00
C SER A 316 2.19 12.10 13.21
N GLN A 317 2.50 12.58 14.41
CA GLN A 317 1.91 12.07 15.64
C GLN A 317 0.44 12.48 15.80
N HIS A 318 0.07 13.63 15.26
CA HIS A 318 -1.25 14.24 15.52
C HIS A 318 -2.32 13.84 14.50
N ASP A 319 -1.93 13.28 13.37
CA ASP A 319 -2.87 12.83 12.35
C ASP A 319 -2.83 11.30 12.23
N PRO A 320 -3.86 10.60 12.76
CA PRO A 320 -3.90 9.13 12.72
C PRO A 320 -3.88 8.55 11.30
N ALA A 321 -4.47 9.25 10.35
CA ALA A 321 -4.51 8.78 8.95
C ALA A 321 -3.13 8.84 8.31
N LEU A 322 -2.39 9.94 8.51
CA LEU A 322 -0.99 10.04 8.07
C LEU A 322 -0.11 9.01 8.75
N ALA A 323 -0.28 8.82 10.06
CA ALA A 323 0.51 7.88 10.85
C ALA A 323 0.32 6.41 10.41
N ARG A 324 -0.85 6.05 9.92
CA ARG A 324 -1.15 4.70 9.41
C ARG A 324 -0.79 4.52 7.95
N PHE A 325 -1.10 5.51 7.13
CA PHE A 325 -0.94 5.41 5.68
C PHE A 325 0.53 5.44 5.24
N PHE A 326 1.32 6.42 5.72
CA PHE A 326 2.65 6.64 5.19
C PHE A 326 3.65 5.52 5.47
N PRO A 327 3.71 4.89 6.65
CA PRO A 327 4.60 3.74 6.83
C PRO A 327 4.23 2.57 5.92
N ALA A 328 2.96 2.27 5.75
CA ALA A 328 2.47 1.23 4.84
C ALA A 328 2.81 1.56 3.38
N ALA A 329 2.54 2.79 2.95
CA ALA A 329 2.83 3.24 1.59
C ALA A 329 4.33 3.23 1.28
N PHE A 330 5.15 3.70 2.22
CA PHE A 330 6.60 3.75 2.08
C PHE A 330 7.22 2.36 1.93
N THR A 331 6.86 1.42 2.78
CA THR A 331 7.40 0.06 2.71
C THR A 331 6.89 -0.69 1.49
N PHE A 332 5.64 -0.50 1.11
CA PHE A 332 5.09 -1.06 -0.12
C PHE A 332 5.80 -0.50 -1.36
N ALA A 333 6.04 0.82 -1.40
CA ALA A 333 6.77 1.47 -2.50
C ALA A 333 8.16 0.88 -2.66
N ARG A 334 8.91 0.74 -1.57
CA ARG A 334 10.25 0.18 -1.61
C ARG A 334 10.25 -1.27 -2.09
N ARG A 335 9.34 -2.10 -1.60
CA ARG A 335 9.21 -3.49 -2.08
C ARG A 335 8.87 -3.54 -3.57
N MET A 336 7.97 -2.70 -4.02
CA MET A 336 7.57 -2.66 -5.42
C MET A 336 8.72 -2.21 -6.33
N TYR A 337 9.43 -1.15 -5.97
CA TYR A 337 10.55 -0.66 -6.78
C TYR A 337 11.70 -1.66 -6.84
N ASP A 338 11.93 -2.44 -5.79
CA ASP A 338 12.91 -3.51 -5.78
C ASP A 338 12.49 -4.71 -6.65
N ALA A 339 11.20 -5.01 -6.72
CA ALA A 339 10.69 -6.21 -7.40
C ALA A 339 10.41 -6.01 -8.89
N LEU A 340 10.17 -4.79 -9.34
CA LEU A 340 9.85 -4.50 -10.74
C LEU A 340 11.07 -4.72 -11.64
N PRO A 341 10.91 -5.41 -12.78
CA PRO A 341 12.02 -5.73 -13.69
C PRO A 341 12.34 -4.56 -14.62
N VAL A 342 12.64 -3.41 -14.04
CA VAL A 342 12.96 -2.18 -14.76
C VAL A 342 14.26 -1.58 -14.23
N MET A 343 15.00 -0.88 -15.09
CA MET A 343 16.24 -0.21 -14.71
C MET A 343 16.03 1.30 -14.69
N PHE A 344 16.45 1.91 -13.61
CA PHE A 344 16.39 3.35 -13.40
C PHE A 344 17.47 3.78 -12.42
N ASP A 345 17.94 4.99 -12.55
CA ASP A 345 18.94 5.53 -11.63
C ASP A 345 18.31 5.69 -10.25
N HIS A 346 18.94 5.10 -9.24
CA HIS A 346 18.49 5.19 -7.85
C HIS A 346 19.61 4.79 -6.90
N GLN A 347 19.49 5.22 -5.65
CA GLN A 347 20.31 4.74 -4.55
C GLN A 347 19.46 4.67 -3.29
N TRP A 348 19.34 3.49 -2.71
CA TRP A 348 18.69 3.30 -1.42
C TRP A 348 19.70 3.60 -0.30
N CYS A 349 20.18 4.84 -0.31
CA CYS A 349 21.27 5.32 0.53
C CYS A 349 20.81 5.81 1.90
N GLY A 350 19.52 5.84 2.14
CA GLY A 350 18.94 6.48 3.30
C GLY A 350 18.58 7.95 3.08
N VAL A 351 17.71 8.44 3.92
CA VAL A 351 17.31 9.85 4.00
C VAL A 351 17.45 10.29 5.44
N THR A 352 18.08 11.45 5.68
CA THR A 352 18.16 12.05 7.00
C THR A 352 17.49 13.43 6.98
N GLN A 353 16.50 13.58 7.85
CA GLN A 353 15.78 14.83 8.06
C GLN A 353 16.33 15.51 9.29
N LEU A 354 16.74 16.76 9.17
CA LEU A 354 17.56 17.46 10.13
C LEU A 354 16.77 18.43 10.99
N GLY A 355 17.06 18.46 12.28
CA GLY A 355 16.57 19.45 13.22
C GLY A 355 17.49 20.69 13.20
N TRP A 356 17.38 21.47 12.13
CA TRP A 356 18.27 22.61 11.88
C TRP A 356 17.89 23.87 12.66
N ASP A 357 16.66 23.92 13.22
CA ASP A 357 16.19 24.94 14.13
C ASP A 357 15.33 24.32 15.26
N GLU A 358 14.86 25.15 16.16
CA GLU A 358 14.05 24.70 17.30
C GLU A 358 12.70 24.09 16.85
N LYS A 359 12.05 24.71 15.87
CA LYS A 359 10.77 24.25 15.33
C LYS A 359 10.89 22.87 14.64
N SER A 360 11.89 22.70 13.80
CA SER A 360 12.16 21.42 13.12
C SER A 360 12.55 20.32 14.10
N THR A 361 13.36 20.64 15.12
CA THR A 361 13.74 19.72 16.19
C THR A 361 12.52 19.24 16.98
N HIS A 362 11.60 20.15 17.32
CA HIS A 362 10.36 19.80 18.01
C HIS A 362 9.46 18.89 17.13
N LYS A 363 9.34 19.20 15.85
CA LYS A 363 8.57 18.40 14.90
C LYS A 363 9.15 17.00 14.76
N ILE A 364 10.46 16.86 14.69
CA ILE A 364 11.15 15.56 14.62
C ILE A 364 10.90 14.75 15.89
N ALA A 365 10.93 15.38 17.08
CA ALA A 365 10.59 14.70 18.33
C ALA A 365 9.17 14.12 18.30
N GLN A 366 8.21 14.83 17.73
CA GLN A 366 6.85 14.34 17.54
C GLN A 366 6.77 13.15 16.56
N MET A 367 7.55 13.17 15.48
CA MET A 367 7.64 12.04 14.54
C MET A 367 8.20 10.80 15.23
N LEU A 368 9.24 10.96 16.03
CA LEU A 368 9.88 9.87 16.78
C LEU A 368 8.95 9.29 17.84
N ALA A 369 7.99 10.05 18.35
CA ALA A 369 6.98 9.58 19.30
C ALA A 369 6.00 8.57 18.70
N LEU A 370 5.96 8.40 17.38
CA LEU A 370 5.22 7.32 16.73
C LEU A 370 5.80 5.94 17.05
N ASN A 371 7.02 5.88 17.53
CA ASN A 371 7.68 4.65 17.95
C ASN A 371 7.65 3.55 16.88
N LEU A 372 8.06 3.91 15.66
CA LEU A 372 8.23 2.97 14.56
C LEU A 372 9.49 2.12 14.74
N PRO A 373 9.58 0.94 14.12
CA PRO A 373 10.81 0.16 14.13
C PRO A 373 12.01 0.97 13.61
N PRO A 374 13.23 0.74 14.18
CA PRO A 374 14.43 1.50 13.80
C PRO A 374 14.82 1.38 12.32
N ASP A 375 14.46 0.29 11.66
CA ASP A 375 14.68 0.10 10.22
C ASP A 375 13.77 0.99 9.35
N ILE A 376 12.71 1.53 9.93
CA ILE A 376 11.84 2.51 9.25
C ILE A 376 12.28 3.94 9.57
N ALA A 377 12.43 4.27 10.85
CA ALA A 377 12.81 5.61 11.29
C ALA A 377 13.47 5.55 12.65
N CYS A 378 14.60 6.24 12.81
CA CYS A 378 15.27 6.32 14.10
C CYS A 378 15.94 7.68 14.31
N ALA A 379 16.07 8.04 15.60
CA ALA A 379 16.76 9.26 16.02
C ALA A 379 18.26 9.16 15.75
N VAL A 380 18.87 10.25 15.34
CA VAL A 380 20.31 10.37 15.13
C VAL A 380 20.83 11.65 15.76
N THR A 381 22.02 11.54 16.41
CA THR A 381 22.75 12.69 16.94
C THR A 381 23.50 13.43 15.83
N ALA A 382 23.98 14.63 16.11
CA ALA A 382 24.80 15.39 15.16
C ALA A 382 26.05 14.61 14.70
N GLU A 383 26.70 13.88 15.60
CA GLU A 383 27.85 13.04 15.29
C GLU A 383 27.45 11.87 14.38
N GLN A 384 26.34 11.21 14.68
CA GLN A 384 25.81 10.13 13.84
C GLN A 384 25.42 10.63 12.45
N VAL A 385 24.85 11.82 12.33
CA VAL A 385 24.54 12.45 11.04
C VAL A 385 25.80 12.63 10.20
N ALA A 386 26.87 13.16 10.79
CA ALA A 386 28.15 13.34 10.08
C ALA A 386 28.69 12.01 9.56
N GLY A 387 28.63 10.94 10.38
CA GLY A 387 29.05 9.59 9.99
C GLY A 387 28.20 8.98 8.88
N LEU A 388 26.87 9.12 8.96
CA LEU A 388 25.92 8.55 7.99
C LEU A 388 25.95 9.30 6.66
N THR A 389 25.93 10.63 6.72
CA THR A 389 25.74 11.47 5.54
C THR A 389 27.03 11.89 4.87
N GLY A 390 28.15 11.84 5.58
CA GLY A 390 29.46 12.26 5.06
C GLY A 390 29.69 13.77 5.12
N VAL A 391 28.76 14.55 5.65
CA VAL A 391 28.87 16.00 5.79
C VAL A 391 28.52 16.42 7.21
N ASP A 392 29.14 17.49 7.66
CA ASP A 392 28.87 18.06 8.99
C ASP A 392 27.75 19.10 8.88
N THR A 393 26.68 18.88 9.62
CA THR A 393 25.52 19.79 9.67
C THR A 393 25.39 20.48 11.02
N GLY A 394 26.11 20.01 12.04
CA GLY A 394 26.03 20.53 13.39
C GLY A 394 24.71 20.23 14.13
N CYS A 395 23.83 19.41 13.54
CA CYS A 395 22.54 19.08 14.12
C CYS A 395 22.20 17.61 13.93
N GLY A 396 21.38 17.08 14.84
CA GLY A 396 20.80 15.75 14.74
C GLY A 396 19.47 15.77 13.98
N GLY A 397 18.78 14.63 14.01
CA GLY A 397 17.49 14.51 13.33
C GLY A 397 16.93 13.11 13.38
N ILE A 398 16.22 12.77 12.33
CA ILE A 398 15.63 11.45 12.10
C ILE A 398 16.14 10.90 10.78
N THR A 399 16.54 9.63 10.79
CA THR A 399 16.98 8.93 9.58
C THR A 399 16.00 7.85 9.18
N TYR A 400 15.83 7.68 7.87
CA TYR A 400 15.00 6.66 7.24
C TYR A 400 15.91 5.71 6.44
N PRO A 401 16.39 4.59 7.08
CA PRO A 401 17.42 3.75 6.46
C PRO A 401 17.01 3.11 5.12
N ALA A 402 15.73 2.80 4.97
CA ALA A 402 15.20 2.21 3.74
C ALA A 402 14.88 3.22 2.63
N GLY A 403 15.02 4.51 2.91
CA GLY A 403 14.80 5.58 1.95
C GLY A 403 15.99 5.81 1.02
N GLY A 404 15.87 6.80 0.18
CA GLY A 404 16.93 7.18 -0.76
C GLY A 404 16.40 8.13 -1.83
N TRP A 405 17.02 8.07 -2.99
CA TRP A 405 16.55 8.82 -4.16
C TRP A 405 16.41 7.92 -5.37
N LEU A 406 15.56 8.31 -6.29
CA LEU A 406 15.40 7.68 -7.59
C LEU A 406 15.12 8.73 -8.67
N CYS A 407 15.33 8.35 -9.92
CA CYS A 407 14.98 9.18 -11.09
C CYS A 407 13.54 8.86 -11.52
N PRO A 408 12.55 9.68 -11.14
CA PRO A 408 11.14 9.38 -11.47
C PRO A 408 10.85 9.46 -12.97
N GLN A 409 11.57 10.27 -13.71
CA GLN A 409 11.42 10.35 -15.15
C GLN A 409 11.77 9.03 -15.83
N GLN A 410 12.93 8.44 -15.50
CA GLN A 410 13.34 7.14 -16.04
C GLN A 410 12.39 6.04 -15.58
N LEU A 411 12.08 6.00 -14.30
CA LEU A 411 11.18 4.99 -13.75
C LEU A 411 9.82 5.00 -14.45
N THR A 412 9.23 6.17 -14.63
CA THR A 412 7.92 6.30 -15.30
C THR A 412 7.99 5.80 -16.74
N ALA A 413 9.01 6.20 -17.49
CA ALA A 413 9.19 5.77 -18.87
C ALA A 413 9.39 4.25 -18.97
N GLU A 414 10.21 3.66 -18.10
CA GLU A 414 10.48 2.23 -18.07
C GLU A 414 9.24 1.42 -17.64
N LEU A 415 8.45 1.92 -16.69
CA LEU A 415 7.20 1.28 -16.29
C LEU A 415 6.17 1.28 -17.42
N LEU A 416 6.04 2.37 -18.16
CA LEU A 416 5.15 2.43 -19.32
C LEU A 416 5.63 1.51 -20.45
N ALA A 417 6.93 1.42 -20.69
CA ALA A 417 7.49 0.47 -21.65
C ALA A 417 7.20 -0.98 -21.23
N LEU A 418 7.37 -1.31 -19.96
CA LEU A 418 7.00 -2.62 -19.41
C LEU A 418 5.51 -2.90 -19.58
N ALA A 419 4.65 -1.94 -19.26
CA ALA A 419 3.21 -2.06 -19.43
C ALA A 419 2.82 -2.27 -20.90
N ALA A 420 3.49 -1.61 -21.83
CA ALA A 420 3.27 -1.81 -23.26
C ALA A 420 3.55 -3.25 -23.68
N THR A 421 4.59 -3.89 -23.15
CA THR A 421 4.85 -5.32 -23.39
C THR A 421 3.77 -6.25 -22.83
N ARG A 422 2.94 -5.76 -21.90
CA ARG A 422 1.84 -6.48 -21.25
C ARG A 422 0.47 -6.08 -21.77
N GLY A 423 0.41 -5.30 -22.85
CA GLY A 423 -0.82 -4.97 -23.57
C GLY A 423 -1.34 -3.55 -23.38
N LEU A 424 -0.60 -2.66 -22.72
CA LEU A 424 -0.98 -1.25 -22.65
C LEU A 424 -0.89 -0.58 -24.02
N HIS A 425 -1.95 0.12 -24.42
CA HIS A 425 -1.94 1.03 -25.57
C HIS A 425 -1.76 2.47 -25.08
N VAL A 426 -0.76 3.17 -25.60
CA VAL A 426 -0.44 4.54 -25.21
C VAL A 426 -0.67 5.49 -26.38
N HIS A 427 -1.36 6.58 -26.10
CA HIS A 427 -1.53 7.71 -27.03
C HIS A 427 -0.88 8.94 -26.44
N TYR A 428 0.28 9.33 -26.98
CA TYR A 428 0.94 10.58 -26.66
C TYR A 428 0.41 11.72 -27.51
N GLY A 429 0.58 12.96 -27.05
CA GLY A 429 0.07 14.14 -27.75
C GLY A 429 -1.44 14.16 -27.89
N TYR A 430 -2.15 13.53 -26.97
CA TYR A 430 -3.59 13.44 -26.99
C TYR A 430 -4.18 14.02 -25.69
N PRO A 431 -4.42 15.34 -25.65
CA PRO A 431 -5.05 15.95 -24.49
C PRO A 431 -6.53 15.58 -24.45
N VAL A 432 -6.98 15.05 -23.32
CA VAL A 432 -8.40 14.81 -23.03
C VAL A 432 -8.96 16.04 -22.33
N GLU A 433 -9.87 16.74 -22.99
CA GLU A 433 -10.42 18.00 -22.49
C GLU A 433 -11.84 17.86 -21.98
N THR A 434 -12.61 16.90 -22.50
CA THR A 434 -13.99 16.70 -22.11
C THR A 434 -14.29 15.24 -21.82
N LEU A 435 -15.18 15.03 -20.84
CA LEU A 435 -15.74 13.74 -20.48
C LEU A 435 -17.27 13.85 -20.50
N SER A 436 -17.93 12.98 -21.25
CA SER A 436 -19.38 12.88 -21.22
C SER A 436 -19.81 11.44 -20.99
N ALA A 437 -20.81 11.26 -20.14
CA ALA A 437 -21.37 9.95 -19.87
C ALA A 437 -22.10 9.42 -21.10
N GLU A 438 -21.88 8.15 -21.44
CA GLU A 438 -22.59 7.46 -22.49
C GLU A 438 -22.86 6.01 -22.09
N GLY A 439 -24.13 5.66 -21.91
CA GLY A 439 -24.49 4.36 -21.34
C GLY A 439 -23.87 4.18 -19.96
N ASP A 440 -23.17 3.08 -19.76
CA ASP A 440 -22.46 2.78 -18.52
C ASP A 440 -21.01 3.26 -18.51
N GLY A 441 -20.56 3.88 -19.61
CA GLY A 441 -19.18 4.33 -19.79
C GLY A 441 -19.08 5.81 -20.11
N TRP A 442 -17.99 6.18 -20.75
CA TRP A 442 -17.59 7.56 -20.97
C TRP A 442 -17.05 7.81 -22.37
N LEU A 443 -17.38 8.97 -22.95
CA LEU A 443 -16.77 9.50 -24.17
C LEU A 443 -15.70 10.51 -23.82
N LEU A 444 -14.50 10.32 -24.36
CA LEU A 444 -13.38 11.25 -24.27
C LEU A 444 -13.38 12.13 -25.51
N ASN A 445 -13.38 13.45 -25.31
CA ASN A 445 -13.44 14.44 -26.40
C ASN A 445 -14.58 14.19 -27.38
N GLN A 446 -15.67 13.59 -26.91
CA GLN A 446 -16.86 13.21 -27.70
C GLN A 446 -16.57 12.25 -28.88
N GLN A 447 -15.44 11.55 -28.83
CA GLN A 447 -14.97 10.69 -29.92
C GLN A 447 -14.68 9.26 -29.49
N ARG A 448 -13.99 9.06 -28.35
CA ARG A 448 -13.50 7.76 -27.92
C ARG A 448 -14.23 7.26 -26.71
N TYR A 449 -14.90 6.13 -26.86
CA TYR A 449 -15.64 5.46 -25.79
C TYR A 449 -14.75 4.51 -25.02
N HIS A 450 -14.87 4.54 -23.69
CA HIS A 450 -14.28 3.57 -22.77
C HIS A 450 -15.29 3.17 -21.70
N GLN A 451 -15.24 1.90 -21.28
CA GLN A 451 -16.17 1.38 -20.27
C GLN A 451 -15.92 2.02 -18.89
N ALA A 452 -14.67 2.26 -18.56
CA ALA A 452 -14.29 2.95 -17.34
C ALA A 452 -13.17 3.95 -17.63
N VAL A 453 -13.07 4.98 -16.83
CA VAL A 453 -12.04 6.02 -16.96
C VAL A 453 -11.43 6.32 -15.59
N VAL A 454 -10.10 6.47 -15.56
CA VAL A 454 -9.37 6.92 -14.37
C VAL A 454 -8.67 8.24 -14.68
N LEU A 455 -8.93 9.24 -13.88
CA LEU A 455 -8.27 10.54 -13.94
C LEU A 455 -7.01 10.51 -13.06
N ALA A 456 -5.85 10.59 -13.70
CA ALA A 456 -4.53 10.59 -13.05
C ALA A 456 -3.62 11.63 -13.71
N ASN A 457 -4.17 12.80 -14.01
CA ASN A 457 -3.54 13.86 -14.81
C ASN A 457 -3.01 15.02 -13.95
N GLY A 458 -2.62 14.75 -12.72
CA GLY A 458 -1.97 15.71 -11.83
C GLY A 458 -2.85 16.91 -11.50
N HIS A 459 -2.29 18.11 -11.57
CA HIS A 459 -3.01 19.33 -11.21
C HIS A 459 -4.14 19.70 -12.19
N ARG A 460 -4.15 19.10 -13.38
CA ARG A 460 -5.22 19.32 -14.37
C ARG A 460 -6.48 18.49 -14.09
N ILE A 461 -6.49 17.74 -13.01
CA ILE A 461 -7.62 16.86 -12.64
C ILE A 461 -8.94 17.63 -12.48
N THR A 462 -8.87 18.90 -12.07
CA THR A 462 -10.04 19.76 -11.91
C THR A 462 -10.55 20.39 -13.21
N GLY A 463 -9.93 20.07 -14.33
CA GLY A 463 -10.31 20.60 -15.65
C GLY A 463 -11.57 20.00 -16.26
N PHE A 464 -12.23 19.04 -15.60
CA PHE A 464 -13.47 18.42 -16.05
C PHE A 464 -14.65 18.88 -15.21
N GLY A 465 -15.84 18.95 -15.80
CA GLY A 465 -17.06 19.31 -15.08
C GLY A 465 -17.33 18.42 -13.87
N GLN A 466 -17.02 17.13 -13.98
CA GLN A 466 -17.21 16.13 -12.92
C GLN A 466 -16.28 16.35 -11.72
N THR A 467 -15.15 17.02 -11.90
CA THR A 467 -14.09 17.16 -10.88
C THR A 467 -13.79 18.61 -10.51
N ALA A 468 -14.51 19.57 -11.09
CA ALA A 468 -14.25 21.00 -10.91
C ALA A 468 -14.35 21.47 -9.45
N GLN A 469 -15.13 20.78 -8.61
CA GLN A 469 -15.38 21.15 -7.22
C GLN A 469 -14.44 20.43 -6.23
N LEU A 470 -13.55 19.56 -6.69
CA LEU A 470 -12.61 18.87 -5.80
C LEU A 470 -11.69 19.88 -5.10
N PRO A 471 -11.53 19.76 -3.78
CA PRO A 471 -10.73 20.72 -3.00
C PRO A 471 -9.23 20.41 -3.08
N VAL A 472 -8.70 20.43 -4.27
CA VAL A 472 -7.27 20.27 -4.58
C VAL A 472 -6.74 21.56 -5.20
N TYR A 473 -5.43 21.76 -5.08
CA TYR A 473 -4.81 22.97 -5.63
C TYR A 473 -3.45 22.67 -6.23
N PRO A 474 -3.06 23.42 -7.28
CA PRO A 474 -1.73 23.27 -7.85
C PRO A 474 -0.68 23.93 -6.95
N VAL A 475 0.53 23.37 -6.99
CA VAL A 475 1.72 23.92 -6.32
C VAL A 475 2.87 23.90 -7.31
N GLY A 476 3.27 25.06 -7.79
CA GLY A 476 4.45 25.22 -8.62
C GLY A 476 5.72 25.12 -7.81
N GLY A 477 6.75 24.49 -8.38
CA GLY A 477 8.04 24.37 -7.74
C GLY A 477 9.18 24.23 -8.75
N GLN A 478 10.35 24.73 -8.39
CA GLN A 478 11.57 24.64 -9.18
C GLN A 478 12.64 23.92 -8.40
N VAL A 479 13.27 22.94 -9.06
CA VAL A 479 14.43 22.19 -8.58
C VAL A 479 15.65 22.63 -9.35
N SER A 480 16.76 22.84 -8.68
CA SER A 480 18.04 23.17 -9.29
C SER A 480 18.91 21.93 -9.47
N HIS A 481 19.56 21.81 -10.62
CA HIS A 481 20.55 20.76 -10.89
C HIS A 481 21.93 21.37 -10.82
N ILE A 482 22.79 20.79 -9.98
CA ILE A 482 24.11 21.36 -9.70
C ILE A 482 25.21 20.33 -9.92
N PRO A 483 26.38 20.76 -10.41
CA PRO A 483 27.52 19.86 -10.54
C PRO A 483 28.06 19.47 -9.16
N THR A 484 28.64 18.29 -9.07
CA THR A 484 29.34 17.88 -7.86
C THR A 484 30.67 18.60 -7.72
N THR A 485 31.17 18.64 -6.49
CA THR A 485 32.51 19.09 -6.13
C THR A 485 33.13 18.08 -5.17
N PRO A 486 34.44 18.13 -4.87
CA PRO A 486 35.01 17.18 -3.90
C PRO A 486 34.33 17.17 -2.54
N ARG A 487 33.87 18.32 -2.04
CA ARG A 487 33.14 18.39 -0.75
C ARG A 487 31.71 17.86 -0.89
N LEU A 488 31.00 18.20 -1.96
CA LEU A 488 29.64 17.73 -2.19
C LEU A 488 29.61 16.23 -2.51
N ALA A 489 30.63 15.68 -3.15
CA ALA A 489 30.74 14.26 -3.44
C ALA A 489 30.84 13.39 -2.18
N ALA A 490 31.20 13.97 -1.04
CA ALA A 490 31.21 13.27 0.25
C ALA A 490 29.80 12.95 0.76
N LEU A 491 28.79 13.62 0.27
CA LEU A 491 27.39 13.38 0.66
C LEU A 491 26.92 11.99 0.21
N ARG A 492 26.50 11.17 1.18
CA ARG A 492 26.11 9.77 0.95
C ARG A 492 24.63 9.48 1.14
N GLN A 493 23.86 10.41 1.74
CA GLN A 493 22.43 10.28 1.96
C GLN A 493 21.69 11.52 1.44
N VAL A 494 20.39 11.37 1.21
CA VAL A 494 19.53 12.53 0.96
C VAL A 494 19.40 13.32 2.27
N LEU A 495 19.66 14.62 2.20
CA LEU A 495 19.44 15.55 3.30
C LEU A 495 18.10 16.26 3.11
N CYS A 496 17.29 16.30 4.17
CA CYS A 496 16.09 17.11 4.25
C CYS A 496 16.25 18.14 5.38
N TYR A 497 16.00 19.39 5.04
CA TYR A 497 16.07 20.55 5.94
C TYR A 497 14.88 21.45 5.64
N ASP A 498 15.02 22.73 5.45
CA ASP A 498 14.00 23.59 4.83
C ASP A 498 14.06 23.51 3.29
N GLY A 499 14.27 22.34 2.80
CA GLY A 499 14.50 21.92 1.43
C GLY A 499 15.08 20.52 1.40
N TYR A 500 15.72 20.15 0.30
CA TYR A 500 16.43 18.88 0.18
C TYR A 500 17.66 18.99 -0.72
N LEU A 501 18.62 18.12 -0.48
CA LEU A 501 19.81 17.93 -1.31
C LEU A 501 20.07 16.44 -1.46
N THR A 502 20.19 15.97 -2.71
CA THR A 502 20.48 14.56 -2.99
C THR A 502 21.99 14.33 -3.08
N PRO A 503 22.49 13.11 -2.83
CA PRO A 503 23.82 12.71 -3.29
C PRO A 503 23.96 12.87 -4.79
N GLN A 504 25.20 12.93 -5.29
CA GLN A 504 25.40 12.95 -6.72
C GLN A 504 24.89 11.67 -7.38
N ASN A 505 24.28 11.79 -8.55
CA ASN A 505 24.02 10.65 -9.41
C ASN A 505 25.36 10.22 -10.04
N PRO A 506 25.83 8.96 -9.84
CA PRO A 506 27.11 8.52 -10.40
C PRO A 506 27.17 8.55 -11.93
N GLN A 507 26.01 8.58 -12.61
CA GLN A 507 25.94 8.57 -14.06
C GLN A 507 26.25 9.94 -14.69
N ASN A 508 26.01 11.03 -13.97
CA ASN A 508 26.17 12.38 -14.49
C ASN A 508 26.89 13.34 -13.54
N GLN A 509 27.27 12.90 -12.33
CA GLN A 509 27.93 13.70 -11.31
C GLN A 509 27.18 14.99 -10.95
N GLN A 510 25.85 14.93 -10.94
CA GLN A 510 24.99 16.04 -10.57
C GLN A 510 24.16 15.71 -9.33
N HIS A 511 23.81 16.76 -8.59
CA HIS A 511 22.87 16.72 -7.48
C HIS A 511 21.59 17.46 -7.85
N CYS A 512 20.50 17.16 -7.16
CA CYS A 512 19.29 17.98 -7.13
C CYS A 512 19.20 18.70 -5.81
N ILE A 513 18.89 19.99 -5.85
CA ILE A 513 18.61 20.82 -4.68
C ILE A 513 17.29 21.56 -4.88
N GLY A 514 16.42 21.56 -3.90
CA GLY A 514 15.11 22.21 -4.02
C GLY A 514 14.29 22.14 -2.75
N ALA A 515 13.07 22.39 -2.91
CA ALA A 515 12.43 23.01 -4.06
C ALA A 515 11.73 24.29 -3.61
N SER A 516 11.48 25.20 -4.54
CA SER A 516 10.56 26.28 -4.28
C SER A 516 9.11 25.75 -4.18
N TYR A 517 8.26 26.53 -3.53
CA TYR A 517 6.87 26.14 -3.26
C TYR A 517 5.96 27.35 -3.43
N HIS A 518 5.16 27.34 -4.50
CA HIS A 518 4.25 28.44 -4.83
C HIS A 518 2.83 27.91 -5.02
N ARG A 519 2.03 28.01 -3.97
CA ARG A 519 0.65 27.57 -4.00
C ARG A 519 -0.16 28.36 -5.02
N GLY A 520 -0.90 27.67 -5.88
CA GLY A 520 -1.72 28.27 -6.92
C GLY A 520 -0.98 28.58 -8.22
N LYS A 521 0.34 28.46 -8.24
CA LYS A 521 1.15 28.76 -9.44
C LYS A 521 1.22 27.54 -10.36
N THR A 522 0.88 27.75 -11.62
CA THR A 522 0.96 26.73 -12.68
C THR A 522 1.99 27.05 -13.76
N ASP A 523 2.60 28.23 -13.70
CA ASP A 523 3.65 28.64 -14.61
C ASP A 523 4.93 27.84 -14.37
N THR A 524 5.49 27.26 -15.44
CA THR A 524 6.72 26.46 -15.43
C THR A 524 7.91 27.20 -16.02
N THR A 525 7.84 28.53 -16.10
CA THR A 525 8.96 29.34 -16.56
C THR A 525 10.07 29.37 -15.51
N PHE A 526 11.32 29.29 -15.95
CA PHE A 526 12.51 29.40 -15.08
C PHE A 526 12.46 30.69 -14.26
N SER A 527 12.75 30.58 -12.96
CA SER A 527 12.87 31.70 -12.04
C SER A 527 14.28 31.77 -11.47
N GLU A 528 14.97 32.86 -11.74
CA GLU A 528 16.30 33.10 -11.15
C GLU A 528 16.21 33.28 -9.63
N GLU A 529 15.16 33.89 -9.14
CA GLU A 529 14.92 34.03 -7.71
C GLU A 529 14.78 32.68 -7.02
N ASP A 530 14.02 31.76 -7.60
CA ASP A 530 13.87 30.42 -7.06
C ASP A 530 15.18 29.64 -7.11
N GLN A 531 15.99 29.83 -8.15
CA GLN A 531 17.32 29.22 -8.29
C GLN A 531 18.23 29.66 -7.14
N GLN A 532 18.30 30.94 -6.90
CA GLN A 532 19.10 31.50 -5.80
C GLN A 532 18.54 31.08 -4.44
N HIS A 533 17.24 31.02 -4.28
CA HIS A 533 16.58 30.61 -3.05
C HIS A 533 16.89 29.17 -2.67
N ASN A 534 16.93 28.26 -3.64
CA ASN A 534 17.29 26.87 -3.41
C ASN A 534 18.70 26.73 -2.81
N ARG A 535 19.65 27.51 -3.26
CA ARG A 535 21.00 27.57 -2.70
C ARG A 535 21.02 28.21 -1.30
N GLN A 536 20.37 29.35 -1.17
CA GLN A 536 20.40 30.15 0.06
C GLN A 536 19.77 29.42 1.24
N ARG A 537 18.71 28.66 1.04
CA ARG A 537 18.10 27.84 2.10
C ARG A 537 19.06 26.85 2.71
N LEU A 538 19.88 26.19 1.91
CA LEU A 538 20.89 25.26 2.41
C LEU A 538 21.92 25.98 3.29
N ILE A 539 22.39 27.13 2.83
CA ILE A 539 23.37 27.94 3.58
C ILE A 539 22.76 28.43 4.91
N ASP A 540 21.53 28.92 4.88
CA ASP A 540 20.84 29.44 6.06
C ASP A 540 20.54 28.36 7.11
N CYS A 541 20.26 27.13 6.70
CA CYS A 541 20.01 26.02 7.61
C CYS A 541 21.28 25.56 8.33
N PHE A 542 22.46 25.73 7.72
CA PHE A 542 23.73 25.26 8.26
C PHE A 542 24.79 26.38 8.28
N PRO A 543 24.55 27.45 9.06
CA PRO A 543 25.40 28.64 9.02
C PRO A 543 26.82 28.40 9.51
N GLY A 544 27.05 27.35 10.33
CA GLY A 544 28.38 26.98 10.81
C GLY A 544 29.17 26.08 9.85
N ALA A 545 28.58 25.62 8.74
CA ALA A 545 29.22 24.75 7.77
C ALA A 545 29.73 25.53 6.56
N GLU A 546 30.87 25.11 6.02
CA GLU A 546 31.45 25.72 4.82
C GLU A 546 31.03 25.00 3.52
N TRP A 547 30.76 23.69 3.57
CA TRP A 547 30.47 22.90 2.38
C TRP A 547 29.23 23.36 1.59
N PRO A 548 28.18 23.97 2.19
CA PRO A 548 27.05 24.49 1.41
C PRO A 548 27.43 25.58 0.42
N GLN A 549 28.52 26.29 0.64
CA GLN A 549 29.01 27.32 -0.28
C GLN A 549 29.47 26.74 -1.63
N ASP A 550 29.76 25.43 -1.69
CA ASP A 550 30.18 24.76 -2.92
C ASP A 550 29.04 24.56 -3.92
N VAL A 551 27.78 24.78 -3.51
CA VAL A 551 26.62 24.66 -4.39
C VAL A 551 26.70 25.72 -5.47
N ASP A 552 26.83 25.28 -6.74
CA ASP A 552 26.98 26.14 -7.91
C ASP A 552 25.72 26.08 -8.77
N ILE A 553 24.93 27.16 -8.75
CA ILE A 553 23.70 27.30 -9.52
C ILE A 553 23.91 28.13 -10.81
N SER A 554 25.13 28.50 -11.15
CA SER A 554 25.44 29.46 -12.22
C SER A 554 25.06 28.99 -13.62
N ALA A 555 24.93 27.66 -13.82
CA ALA A 555 24.52 27.11 -15.11
C ALA A 555 23.00 27.29 -15.38
N ASN A 556 22.23 27.74 -14.42
CA ASN A 556 20.77 27.86 -14.48
C ASN A 556 20.06 26.56 -14.91
N ASP A 557 20.70 25.40 -14.67
CA ASP A 557 20.11 24.11 -14.94
C ASP A 557 19.04 23.81 -13.87
N SER A 558 17.83 23.61 -14.33
CA SER A 558 16.68 23.50 -13.43
C SER A 558 15.52 22.81 -14.10
N ARG A 559 14.53 22.49 -13.30
CA ARG A 559 13.25 21.99 -13.77
C ARG A 559 12.11 22.58 -12.93
N CYS A 560 11.11 23.09 -13.62
CA CYS A 560 9.88 23.54 -13.01
C CYS A 560 8.78 22.49 -13.21
N GLY A 561 8.06 22.20 -12.16
CA GLY A 561 6.93 21.27 -12.18
C GLY A 561 5.76 21.80 -11.37
N VAL A 562 4.58 21.23 -11.58
CA VAL A 562 3.38 21.56 -10.84
C VAL A 562 2.85 20.31 -10.17
N ARG A 563 2.76 20.36 -8.83
CA ARG A 563 2.17 19.31 -8.01
C ARG A 563 0.68 19.57 -7.82
N CYS A 564 -0.07 18.52 -7.53
CA CYS A 564 -1.45 18.63 -7.07
C CYS A 564 -1.50 18.23 -5.60
N ALA A 565 -2.03 19.09 -4.75
CA ALA A 565 -2.00 18.88 -3.32
C ALA A 565 -3.39 19.06 -2.68
N THR A 566 -3.55 18.43 -1.51
CA THR A 566 -4.66 18.64 -0.58
C THR A 566 -4.11 19.28 0.70
N ARG A 567 -4.97 19.91 1.46
CA ARG A 567 -4.57 20.54 2.74
C ARG A 567 -4.24 19.52 3.83
N ASP A 568 -4.70 18.27 3.71
CA ASP A 568 -4.42 17.20 4.69
C ASP A 568 -3.23 16.31 4.27
N HIS A 569 -2.54 16.63 3.19
CA HIS A 569 -1.37 15.94 2.66
C HIS A 569 -1.61 14.49 2.22
N LEU A 570 -2.85 14.07 2.10
CA LEU A 570 -3.21 12.73 1.65
C LEU A 570 -3.68 12.75 0.20
N PRO A 571 -3.36 11.71 -0.59
CA PRO A 571 -3.89 11.58 -1.93
C PRO A 571 -5.41 11.37 -1.93
N MET A 572 -6.04 11.57 -3.08
CA MET A 572 -7.42 11.23 -3.36
C MET A 572 -7.46 10.03 -4.29
N VAL A 573 -7.99 8.92 -3.79
CA VAL A 573 -8.00 7.63 -4.48
C VAL A 573 -9.37 6.99 -4.37
N GLY A 574 -10.02 6.77 -5.49
CA GLY A 574 -11.33 6.09 -5.50
C GLY A 574 -12.25 6.59 -6.60
N ASN A 575 -13.55 6.44 -6.37
CA ASN A 575 -14.58 6.97 -7.26
C ASN A 575 -14.54 8.50 -7.32
N VAL A 576 -14.77 9.06 -8.48
CA VAL A 576 -15.05 10.49 -8.60
C VAL A 576 -16.42 10.74 -7.99
N PRO A 577 -16.51 11.50 -6.88
CA PRO A 577 -17.78 11.74 -6.21
C PRO A 577 -18.66 12.72 -6.99
N ASP A 578 -19.96 12.48 -6.96
CA ASP A 578 -20.94 13.43 -7.48
C ASP A 578 -21.15 14.54 -6.44
N TYR A 579 -20.61 15.72 -6.71
CA TYR A 579 -20.61 16.85 -5.78
C TYR A 579 -22.02 17.28 -5.37
N ALA A 580 -22.88 17.59 -6.34
CA ALA A 580 -24.23 18.07 -6.07
C ALA A 580 -25.07 17.01 -5.34
N ALA A 581 -25.01 15.76 -5.79
CA ALA A 581 -25.72 14.66 -5.16
C ALA A 581 -25.24 14.38 -3.74
N THR A 582 -23.93 14.50 -3.48
CA THR A 582 -23.35 14.33 -2.13
C THR A 582 -23.91 15.37 -1.17
N LEU A 583 -23.93 16.64 -1.57
CA LEU A 583 -24.44 17.72 -0.73
C LEU A 583 -25.94 17.59 -0.45
N THR A 584 -26.71 17.13 -1.42
CA THR A 584 -28.15 16.92 -1.28
C THR A 584 -28.45 15.71 -0.39
N GLN A 585 -27.82 14.58 -0.68
CA GLN A 585 -28.09 13.32 0.02
C GLN A 585 -27.68 13.36 1.49
N TYR A 586 -26.58 14.05 1.79
CA TYR A 586 -26.00 14.11 3.15
C TYR A 586 -26.19 15.48 3.80
N ALA A 587 -27.12 16.30 3.33
CA ALA A 587 -27.38 17.63 3.91
C ALA A 587 -27.71 17.56 5.42
N SER A 588 -28.42 16.52 5.85
CA SER A 588 -28.81 16.29 7.25
C SER A 588 -27.93 15.30 8.00
N LEU A 589 -26.77 14.95 7.48
CA LEU A 589 -25.90 13.90 8.06
C LEU A 589 -25.50 14.20 9.50
N HIS A 590 -25.34 15.45 9.86
CA HIS A 590 -25.04 15.90 11.22
C HIS A 590 -26.17 15.55 12.21
N GLU A 591 -27.42 15.71 11.77
CA GLU A 591 -28.60 15.46 12.59
C GLU A 591 -29.07 13.99 12.51
N GLN A 592 -28.81 13.34 11.39
CA GLN A 592 -29.24 11.96 11.10
C GLN A 592 -28.05 11.11 10.64
N PRO A 593 -27.18 10.68 11.56
CA PRO A 593 -25.97 9.93 11.19
C PRO A 593 -26.27 8.48 10.77
N ASP A 594 -27.52 8.04 10.80
CA ASP A 594 -27.98 6.71 10.42
C ASP A 594 -28.46 6.61 8.96
N ILE A 595 -28.18 7.60 8.13
CA ILE A 595 -28.48 7.55 6.69
C ILE A 595 -27.77 6.34 6.09
N ALA A 596 -28.56 5.45 5.46
CA ALA A 596 -28.07 4.19 4.92
C ALA A 596 -27.63 4.26 3.44
N ASP A 597 -27.91 5.36 2.77
CA ASP A 597 -27.61 5.50 1.33
C ASP A 597 -26.11 5.61 1.09
N SER A 598 -25.61 4.81 0.13
CA SER A 598 -24.21 4.82 -0.28
C SER A 598 -23.81 6.14 -0.94
N ALA A 599 -22.53 6.49 -0.83
CA ALA A 599 -21.97 7.70 -1.43
C ALA A 599 -22.31 7.80 -2.93
N PRO A 600 -22.93 8.91 -3.37
CA PRO A 600 -23.20 9.12 -4.78
C PRO A 600 -21.91 9.41 -5.54
N VAL A 601 -21.72 8.68 -6.65
CA VAL A 601 -20.50 8.75 -7.45
C VAL A 601 -20.82 8.81 -8.94
N CYS A 602 -19.88 9.30 -9.73
CA CYS A 602 -19.92 9.16 -11.17
C CYS A 602 -19.57 7.71 -11.53
N ARG A 603 -20.54 6.95 -12.02
CA ARG A 603 -20.36 5.52 -12.30
C ARG A 603 -19.22 5.30 -13.28
N ASN A 604 -18.34 4.33 -13.01
CA ASN A 604 -17.20 3.97 -13.85
C ASN A 604 -16.21 5.12 -14.11
N LEU A 605 -16.22 6.12 -13.26
CA LEU A 605 -15.25 7.20 -13.28
C LEU A 605 -14.48 7.22 -11.94
N PHE A 606 -13.18 7.08 -12.04
CA PHE A 606 -12.27 6.97 -10.88
C PHE A 606 -11.19 8.03 -10.95
N MET A 607 -10.50 8.23 -9.85
CA MET A 607 -9.38 9.15 -9.79
C MET A 607 -8.25 8.62 -8.90
N LEU A 608 -7.05 9.02 -9.26
CA LEU A 608 -5.82 8.79 -8.51
C LEU A 608 -5.03 10.09 -8.61
N GLY A 609 -5.10 10.92 -7.60
CA GLY A 609 -4.53 12.26 -7.67
C GLY A 609 -4.21 12.86 -6.32
N ALA A 610 -3.84 14.13 -6.36
CA ALA A 610 -3.44 14.90 -5.19
C ALA A 610 -2.27 14.26 -4.42
N LEU A 611 -1.28 13.76 -5.14
CA LEU A 611 -0.13 13.06 -4.56
C LEU A 611 0.83 14.01 -3.82
N GLY A 612 0.70 15.31 -4.02
CA GLY A 612 1.52 16.32 -3.35
C GLY A 612 3.01 16.17 -3.67
N SER A 613 3.85 16.38 -2.67
CA SER A 613 5.31 16.29 -2.80
C SER A 613 5.88 14.89 -2.55
N ARG A 614 5.06 13.92 -2.16
CA ARG A 614 5.48 12.57 -1.78
C ARG A 614 4.92 11.49 -2.69
N GLY A 615 4.70 11.81 -3.97
CA GLY A 615 4.11 10.89 -4.94
C GLY A 615 4.90 9.59 -5.13
N LEU A 616 6.23 9.65 -5.04
CA LEU A 616 7.06 8.44 -5.12
C LEU A 616 6.81 7.47 -3.97
N CYS A 617 6.49 7.99 -2.79
CA CYS A 617 6.15 7.20 -1.61
C CYS A 617 4.71 6.66 -1.69
N THR A 618 3.75 7.47 -2.13
CA THR A 618 2.32 7.17 -2.03
C THR A 618 1.71 6.52 -3.26
N ALA A 619 2.27 6.76 -4.45
CA ALA A 619 1.69 6.29 -5.71
C ALA A 619 1.62 4.77 -5.83
N PRO A 620 2.62 3.98 -5.43
CA PRO A 620 2.53 2.52 -5.57
C PRO A 620 1.34 1.91 -4.82
N LEU A 621 1.18 2.21 -3.54
CA LEU A 621 0.07 1.68 -2.75
C LEU A 621 -1.28 2.27 -3.18
N SER A 622 -1.32 3.54 -3.57
CA SER A 622 -2.53 4.19 -4.07
C SER A 622 -3.00 3.56 -5.39
N ALA A 623 -2.09 3.25 -6.29
CA ALA A 623 -2.41 2.56 -7.54
C ALA A 623 -2.91 1.13 -7.29
N GLU A 624 -2.28 0.40 -6.38
CA GLU A 624 -2.70 -0.94 -5.97
C GLU A 624 -4.09 -0.91 -5.33
N LEU A 625 -4.34 0.05 -4.45
CA LEU A 625 -5.66 0.27 -3.83
C LEU A 625 -6.73 0.50 -4.89
N LEU A 626 -6.50 1.40 -5.83
CA LEU A 626 -7.50 1.73 -6.84
C LEU A 626 -7.78 0.55 -7.78
N ALA A 627 -6.73 -0.16 -8.21
CA ALA A 627 -6.90 -1.35 -9.06
C ALA A 627 -7.68 -2.46 -8.33
N ALA A 628 -7.41 -2.67 -7.04
CA ALA A 628 -8.16 -3.61 -6.21
C ALA A 628 -9.63 -3.19 -6.07
N GLN A 629 -9.89 -1.92 -5.81
CA GLN A 629 -11.26 -1.39 -5.72
C GLN A 629 -12.02 -1.57 -7.03
N MET A 630 -11.43 -1.17 -8.16
CA MET A 630 -12.06 -1.30 -9.48
C MET A 630 -12.40 -2.74 -9.81
N SER A 631 -11.58 -3.68 -9.36
CA SER A 631 -11.72 -5.12 -9.62
C SER A 631 -12.52 -5.87 -8.57
N ALA A 632 -13.08 -5.22 -7.56
CA ALA A 632 -13.81 -5.83 -6.44
C ALA A 632 -12.97 -6.86 -5.67
N GLU A 633 -11.72 -6.54 -5.40
CA GLU A 633 -10.75 -7.38 -4.68
C GLU A 633 -10.45 -6.80 -3.30
N PRO A 634 -9.86 -7.58 -2.37
CA PRO A 634 -9.53 -7.08 -1.04
C PRO A 634 -8.64 -5.84 -1.07
N LEU A 635 -8.95 -4.87 -0.23
CA LEU A 635 -8.25 -3.60 -0.16
C LEU A 635 -7.08 -3.68 0.84
N PRO A 636 -5.96 -2.98 0.58
CA PRO A 636 -4.72 -3.15 1.34
C PRO A 636 -4.60 -2.26 2.58
N LEU A 637 -5.68 -1.68 3.07
CA LEU A 637 -5.70 -0.72 4.17
C LEU A 637 -6.94 -0.91 5.04
N ASP A 638 -6.86 -0.43 6.27
CA ASP A 638 -7.99 -0.38 7.20
C ASP A 638 -9.05 0.62 6.77
N SER A 639 -10.27 0.43 7.25
CA SER A 639 -11.44 1.23 6.86
C SER A 639 -11.29 2.73 7.14
N ASP A 640 -10.66 3.09 8.27
CA ASP A 640 -10.45 4.50 8.62
C ASP A 640 -9.45 5.19 7.68
N THR A 641 -8.38 4.51 7.32
CA THR A 641 -7.41 5.01 6.36
C THR A 641 -8.02 5.11 4.95
N LEU A 642 -8.83 4.12 4.56
CA LEU A 642 -9.57 4.17 3.30
C LEU A 642 -10.51 5.37 3.23
N ALA A 643 -11.23 5.66 4.32
CA ALA A 643 -12.06 6.85 4.43
C ALA A 643 -11.25 8.14 4.27
N ALA A 644 -10.05 8.17 4.86
CA ALA A 644 -9.14 9.32 4.75
C ALA A 644 -8.56 9.53 3.34
N LEU A 645 -8.60 8.52 2.47
CA LEU A 645 -8.18 8.62 1.07
C LEU A 645 -9.35 8.81 0.10
N ASN A 646 -10.59 8.75 0.59
CA ASN A 646 -11.76 8.89 -0.26
C ASN A 646 -11.81 10.31 -0.86
N PRO A 647 -12.05 10.46 -2.17
CA PRO A 647 -12.11 11.76 -2.80
C PRO A 647 -13.17 12.71 -2.23
N ASN A 648 -14.24 12.19 -1.62
CA ASN A 648 -15.30 13.01 -1.02
C ASN A 648 -15.03 13.45 0.43
N ARG A 649 -13.94 12.99 1.04
CA ARG A 649 -13.71 13.09 2.49
C ARG A 649 -13.80 14.50 3.06
N LEU A 650 -13.30 15.49 2.32
CA LEU A 650 -13.27 16.87 2.82
C LEU A 650 -14.67 17.50 2.86
N TRP A 651 -15.54 17.10 1.95
CA TRP A 651 -16.95 17.50 1.96
C TRP A 651 -17.71 16.78 3.09
N VAL A 652 -17.56 15.46 3.16
CA VAL A 652 -18.26 14.62 4.15
C VAL A 652 -17.88 15.00 5.58
N ARG A 653 -16.62 15.31 5.86
CA ARG A 653 -16.19 15.80 7.18
C ARG A 653 -16.89 17.07 7.60
N LYS A 654 -17.13 17.99 6.66
CA LYS A 654 -17.90 19.21 6.93
C LYS A 654 -19.37 18.91 7.19
N LEU A 655 -19.96 18.03 6.38
CA LEU A 655 -21.35 17.62 6.53
C LEU A 655 -21.60 16.90 7.87
N LEU A 656 -20.68 16.04 8.29
CA LEU A 656 -20.74 15.37 9.62
C LEU A 656 -20.70 16.38 10.78
N LYS A 657 -20.07 17.52 10.60
CA LYS A 657 -19.97 18.59 11.60
C LYS A 657 -21.07 19.65 11.46
N GLY A 658 -22.00 19.48 10.55
CA GLY A 658 -23.05 20.48 10.27
C GLY A 658 -22.50 21.77 9.68
N LYS A 659 -21.35 21.72 9.01
CA LYS A 659 -20.70 22.91 8.40
C LYS A 659 -20.98 22.98 6.91
N ALA A 660 -21.10 24.20 6.40
CA ALA A 660 -21.28 24.41 4.98
C ALA A 660 -20.05 23.95 4.18
N VAL A 661 -20.31 23.27 3.08
CA VAL A 661 -19.31 22.94 2.07
C VAL A 661 -19.20 24.13 1.11
N LYS A 662 -18.01 24.74 1.04
CA LYS A 662 -17.73 25.89 0.15
C LYS A 662 -16.80 25.45 -0.96
#